data_e4543ca7257cd1836d07e66fcbbd1b60
#
_entry.id   e4543ca7257cd1836d07e66fcbbd1b60
#
_cell.length_a   1.000
_cell.length_b   1.000
_cell.length_c   1.000
_cell.angle_alpha   90.00
_cell.angle_beta   90.00
_cell.angle_gamma   90.00
#
_symmetry.space_group_name_H-M   'P 1'
#
loop_
_entity.id
_entity.type
_entity.pdbx_description
1 polymer ?
#
loop_
_entity_poly.entity_id
_entity_poly.type
_entity_poly.pdbx_seq_one_letter_code
_entity_poly.pdbx_strand_id
1 'polypeptide(L)'
;MPTNAPPQRLAQCLLLPPGCKAILWDMDGVLIDSLGLDIRICNQLVAERFGEEIRIPEEFIRSIFALHPPAFWQRIFRYLDEQFQVTCDAAEQEGMLATYEEQRVGTAFEVLPGIAAILAEARAGGLALAVVSNNLTRDVHTILQRSGLHAAFDLIVGNDIEGFRKKPAPDCYLHAARQLGVAPEACLVVEDSLLGLEAGFRAGCHAIAVATGGTAAEILAGSGMARQVYTAFTPLRIEFLPGALRDKRIVTPNDFVSHMVEHIAWRLGMGIHLAWNNDQWLELGRMLGEALGAMPRHQERAAALGMIDDGSAEILLDFTAPQPGAELIHGRNLDMEWFLGLRCEQADSGRPLWDLLTGIAQGMQAGIRVHPCSAEDPHHAWEGIFRTLGIVLGRVVDPLALPGAPLPPPAPPHAGRLRIEEKSLIRCRAVRVTAESALTVTVDFSRQIPSRFVFDVADSIRVGSLPDLLQPLADEAGFSLQVECRALALSSSHVVLEDTGLLLGRALLEILMLRMEETGVNGAGSSIRHPDDLTDSPVRVGVSVEGRKFLSIVPLNDRREHLRKRFLVGQDVLHGIRSEDLDDFLDGLAGGMAASLVIHLPEIPDPDTGWPLIFRNLGMALQETFAINPARKGMPPGVKATLL
;
A
#
# COMPACT_ATOMS: atom_id res chain seq x y z
N MET A 1 -6.30 -33.50 -23.82
CA MET A 1 -5.61 -33.47 -22.53
C MET A 1 -4.69 -32.27 -22.58
N PRO A 2 -4.81 -31.26 -21.71
CA PRO A 2 -3.84 -30.19 -21.68
C PRO A 2 -2.50 -30.74 -21.17
N THR A 3 -1.45 -30.47 -21.91
CA THR A 3 -0.07 -30.85 -21.55
C THR A 3 0.34 -30.15 -20.27
N ASN A 4 0.62 -30.94 -19.23
CA ASN A 4 1.13 -30.48 -17.92
C ASN A 4 2.61 -30.02 -17.99
N ALA A 5 3.02 -29.30 -19.02
CA ALA A 5 4.33 -28.67 -19.04
C ALA A 5 4.26 -27.43 -18.14
N PRO A 6 5.26 -27.18 -17.27
CA PRO A 6 5.29 -25.96 -16.48
C PRO A 6 5.26 -24.74 -17.41
N PRO A 7 4.61 -23.65 -17.00
CA PRO A 7 4.54 -22.45 -17.80
C PRO A 7 5.93 -21.92 -18.10
N GLN A 8 6.20 -21.58 -19.37
CA GLN A 8 7.49 -21.05 -19.80
C GLN A 8 7.63 -19.61 -19.35
N ARG A 9 8.74 -19.29 -18.66
CA ARG A 9 9.10 -17.92 -18.26
C ARG A 9 10.35 -17.47 -18.99
N LEU A 10 10.34 -16.23 -19.47
CA LEU A 10 11.53 -15.56 -20.03
C LEU A 10 12.22 -14.73 -18.95
N ALA A 11 13.55 -14.82 -18.88
CA ALA A 11 14.41 -14.12 -17.90
C ALA A 11 13.93 -14.27 -16.44
N GLN A 12 13.35 -15.41 -16.11
CA GLN A 12 12.74 -15.68 -14.80
C GLN A 12 11.65 -14.63 -14.40
N CYS A 13 11.08 -13.93 -15.35
CA CYS A 13 10.15 -12.85 -15.13
C CYS A 13 8.86 -13.03 -15.94
N LEU A 14 8.93 -12.87 -17.26
CA LEU A 14 7.76 -12.80 -18.13
C LEU A 14 7.16 -14.19 -18.42
N LEU A 15 5.92 -14.39 -17.97
CA LEU A 15 5.18 -15.65 -18.19
C LEU A 15 4.53 -15.67 -19.57
N LEU A 16 4.85 -16.68 -20.37
CA LEU A 16 4.26 -16.85 -21.69
C LEU A 16 2.94 -17.63 -21.63
N PRO A 17 1.92 -17.26 -22.41
CA PRO A 17 0.73 -18.07 -22.58
C PRO A 17 1.08 -19.38 -23.33
N PRO A 18 0.33 -20.47 -23.07
CA PRO A 18 0.53 -21.73 -23.78
C PRO A 18 0.43 -21.54 -25.30
N GLY A 19 1.43 -22.07 -26.02
CA GLY A 19 1.44 -21.99 -27.50
C GLY A 19 1.85 -20.64 -28.08
N CYS A 20 2.40 -19.72 -27.27
CA CYS A 20 2.91 -18.44 -27.73
C CYS A 20 4.00 -18.63 -28.79
N LYS A 21 3.91 -17.89 -29.89
CA LYS A 21 4.86 -17.93 -31.01
C LYS A 21 5.43 -16.56 -31.35
N ALA A 22 4.78 -15.48 -30.92
CA ALA A 22 5.23 -14.12 -31.13
C ALA A 22 4.92 -13.24 -29.94
N ILE A 23 5.78 -12.23 -29.70
CA ILE A 23 5.52 -11.16 -28.73
C ILE A 23 5.47 -9.84 -29.48
N LEU A 24 4.37 -9.10 -29.29
CA LEU A 24 4.10 -7.81 -29.89
C LEU A 24 4.22 -6.75 -28.80
N TRP A 25 5.30 -6.00 -28.83
CA TRP A 25 5.66 -5.03 -27.80
C TRP A 25 5.15 -3.64 -28.16
N ASP A 26 4.48 -2.96 -27.25
CA ASP A 26 4.46 -1.50 -27.33
C ASP A 26 5.86 -0.95 -27.04
N MET A 27 6.10 0.31 -27.32
CA MET A 27 7.42 0.93 -27.16
C MET A 27 7.49 1.81 -25.91
N ASP A 28 6.67 2.85 -25.87
CA ASP A 28 6.69 3.87 -24.82
C ASP A 28 6.15 3.31 -23.50
N GLY A 29 6.92 3.43 -22.42
CA GLY A 29 6.52 2.86 -21.13
C GLY A 29 6.57 1.32 -21.05
N VAL A 30 6.99 0.62 -22.12
CA VAL A 30 7.13 -0.84 -22.17
C VAL A 30 8.57 -1.28 -22.43
N LEU A 31 9.17 -0.79 -23.49
CA LEU A 31 10.58 -1.08 -23.84
C LEU A 31 11.53 -0.02 -23.29
N ILE A 32 11.08 1.23 -23.28
CA ILE A 32 11.85 2.42 -22.91
C ILE A 32 11.13 3.26 -21.87
N ASP A 33 11.90 3.91 -20.99
CA ASP A 33 11.39 4.87 -20.01
C ASP A 33 11.15 6.24 -20.68
N SER A 34 10.06 6.34 -21.43
CA SER A 34 9.64 7.61 -22.03
C SER A 34 9.01 8.56 -21.00
N LEU A 35 8.31 8.05 -19.97
CA LEU A 35 7.75 8.87 -18.91
C LEU A 35 8.86 9.58 -18.10
N GLY A 36 9.88 8.86 -17.66
CA GLY A 36 11.00 9.43 -16.92
C GLY A 36 11.76 10.48 -17.74
N LEU A 37 11.91 10.27 -19.06
CA LEU A 37 12.48 11.28 -19.94
C LEU A 37 11.59 12.53 -20.02
N ASP A 38 10.28 12.37 -20.23
CA ASP A 38 9.34 13.48 -20.34
C ASP A 38 9.28 14.29 -19.04
N ILE A 39 9.30 13.64 -17.87
CA ILE A 39 9.39 14.30 -16.56
C ILE A 39 10.65 15.18 -16.47
N ARG A 40 11.81 14.64 -16.88
CA ARG A 40 13.08 15.39 -16.85
C ARG A 40 13.04 16.60 -17.79
N ILE A 41 12.64 16.41 -19.05
CA ILE A 41 12.58 17.49 -20.05
C ILE A 41 11.59 18.58 -19.63
N CYS A 42 10.39 18.22 -19.21
CA CYS A 42 9.36 19.18 -18.77
C CYS A 42 9.84 20.02 -17.60
N ASN A 43 10.39 19.38 -16.55
CA ASN A 43 10.89 20.11 -15.39
C ASN A 43 12.11 20.97 -15.71
N GLN A 44 12.98 20.51 -16.61
CA GLN A 44 14.11 21.32 -17.10
C GLN A 44 13.61 22.57 -17.83
N LEU A 45 12.73 22.44 -18.80
CA LEU A 45 12.21 23.57 -19.58
C LEU A 45 11.44 24.56 -18.71
N VAL A 46 10.68 24.07 -17.73
CA VAL A 46 9.95 24.91 -16.78
C VAL A 46 10.92 25.65 -15.86
N ALA A 47 11.95 24.97 -15.34
CA ALA A 47 12.96 25.59 -14.49
C ALA A 47 13.78 26.66 -15.25
N GLU A 48 14.18 26.38 -16.50
CA GLU A 48 14.90 27.32 -17.37
C GLU A 48 14.07 28.60 -17.64
N ARG A 49 12.73 28.46 -17.77
CA ARG A 49 11.87 29.60 -18.10
C ARG A 49 11.34 30.35 -16.89
N PHE A 50 11.03 29.68 -15.78
CA PHE A 50 10.30 30.24 -14.65
C PHE A 50 11.08 30.22 -13.33
N GLY A 51 12.21 29.54 -13.24
CA GLY A 51 13.03 29.36 -12.05
C GLY A 51 12.99 27.96 -11.47
N GLU A 52 14.07 27.57 -10.76
CA GLU A 52 14.25 26.21 -10.22
C GLU A 52 13.27 25.84 -9.11
N GLU A 53 12.61 26.82 -8.51
CA GLU A 53 11.57 26.65 -7.48
C GLU A 53 10.24 26.13 -8.04
N ILE A 54 10.01 26.29 -9.37
CA ILE A 54 8.79 25.83 -10.02
C ILE A 54 9.03 24.44 -10.59
N ARG A 55 8.34 23.45 -10.03
CA ARG A 55 8.39 22.05 -10.47
C ARG A 55 7.00 21.51 -10.70
N ILE A 56 6.88 20.68 -11.74
CA ILE A 56 5.68 19.92 -12.03
C ILE A 56 5.81 18.57 -11.33
N PRO A 57 4.85 18.19 -10.44
CA PRO A 57 4.85 16.89 -9.80
C PRO A 57 4.83 15.74 -10.83
N GLU A 58 5.55 14.68 -10.52
CA GLU A 58 5.58 13.48 -11.36
C GLU A 58 4.18 12.90 -11.59
N GLU A 59 3.36 12.83 -10.54
CA GLU A 59 1.98 12.35 -10.61
C GLU A 59 1.12 13.15 -11.59
N PHE A 60 1.31 14.48 -11.65
CA PHE A 60 0.59 15.29 -12.62
C PHE A 60 1.03 14.95 -14.06
N ILE A 61 2.34 14.87 -14.33
CA ILE A 61 2.87 14.49 -15.66
C ILE A 61 2.37 13.10 -16.02
N ARG A 62 2.43 12.14 -15.09
CA ARG A 62 1.91 10.78 -15.25
C ARG A 62 0.43 10.76 -15.65
N SER A 63 -0.39 11.59 -15.01
CA SER A 63 -1.84 11.65 -15.27
C SER A 63 -2.20 12.13 -16.69
N ILE A 64 -1.30 12.87 -17.34
CA ILE A 64 -1.49 13.44 -18.69
C ILE A 64 -0.62 12.81 -19.75
N PHE A 65 0.20 11.83 -19.39
CA PHE A 65 1.22 11.20 -20.26
C PHE A 65 0.66 10.58 -21.56
N ALA A 66 -0.57 10.09 -21.52
CA ALA A 66 -1.22 9.50 -22.70
C ALA A 66 -1.68 10.54 -23.75
N LEU A 67 -1.57 11.83 -23.46
CA LEU A 67 -1.95 12.90 -24.38
C LEU A 67 -0.87 13.09 -25.46
N HIS A 68 -1.30 13.51 -26.67
CA HIS A 68 -0.35 13.94 -27.70
C HIS A 68 0.35 15.26 -27.31
N PRO A 69 1.60 15.53 -27.78
CA PRO A 69 2.42 16.63 -27.26
C PRO A 69 1.74 18.00 -27.15
N PRO A 70 0.99 18.51 -28.15
CA PRO A 70 0.29 19.77 -27.99
C PRO A 70 -0.75 19.80 -26.86
N ALA A 71 -1.55 18.75 -26.71
CA ALA A 71 -2.54 18.67 -25.62
C ALA A 71 -1.88 18.46 -24.25
N PHE A 72 -0.80 17.70 -24.21
CA PHE A 72 0.03 17.49 -23.04
C PHE A 72 0.57 18.83 -22.50
N TRP A 73 1.21 19.64 -23.37
CA TRP A 73 1.75 20.95 -22.97
C TRP A 73 0.66 21.98 -22.64
N GLN A 74 -0.51 21.94 -23.27
CA GLN A 74 -1.65 22.77 -22.87
C GLN A 74 -2.09 22.49 -21.44
N ARG A 75 -2.04 21.22 -20.98
CA ARG A 75 -2.35 20.86 -19.60
C ARG A 75 -1.26 21.35 -18.65
N ILE A 76 0.01 21.27 -19.05
CA ILE A 76 1.13 21.80 -18.27
C ILE A 76 0.98 23.32 -18.10
N PHE A 77 0.75 24.09 -19.16
CA PHE A 77 0.60 25.53 -19.05
C PHE A 77 -0.58 25.94 -18.17
N ARG A 78 -1.69 25.22 -18.25
CA ARG A 78 -2.83 25.44 -17.35
C ARG A 78 -2.45 25.15 -15.89
N TYR A 79 -1.77 24.07 -15.63
CA TYR A 79 -1.29 23.71 -14.29
C TYR A 79 -0.36 24.80 -13.72
N LEU A 80 0.56 25.32 -14.52
CA LEU A 80 1.48 26.38 -14.12
C LEU A 80 0.73 27.69 -13.78
N ASP A 81 -0.28 28.05 -14.58
CA ASP A 81 -1.13 29.21 -14.30
C ASP A 81 -1.94 29.03 -13.01
N GLU A 82 -2.60 27.89 -12.84
CA GLU A 82 -3.45 27.59 -11.66
C GLU A 82 -2.66 27.49 -10.35
N GLN A 83 -1.48 26.87 -10.36
CA GLN A 83 -0.71 26.59 -9.14
C GLN A 83 0.32 27.67 -8.80
N PHE A 84 0.95 28.26 -9.80
CA PHE A 84 2.07 29.20 -9.61
C PHE A 84 1.80 30.60 -10.14
N GLN A 85 0.64 30.83 -10.79
CA GLN A 85 0.25 32.12 -11.40
C GLN A 85 1.27 32.60 -12.44
N VAL A 86 1.93 31.67 -13.13
CA VAL A 86 2.85 31.95 -14.24
C VAL A 86 2.19 31.62 -15.57
N THR A 87 2.32 32.54 -16.52
CA THR A 87 1.71 32.41 -17.85
C THR A 87 2.76 32.59 -18.94
N CYS A 88 2.54 31.92 -20.08
CA CYS A 88 3.29 32.06 -21.32
C CYS A 88 2.40 32.69 -22.39
N ASP A 89 2.95 33.54 -23.21
CA ASP A 89 2.28 33.93 -24.43
C ASP A 89 2.30 32.78 -25.49
N ALA A 90 1.55 32.95 -26.59
CA ALA A 90 1.41 31.90 -27.58
C ALA A 90 2.76 31.51 -28.26
N ALA A 91 3.66 32.48 -28.47
CA ALA A 91 4.95 32.23 -29.08
C ALA A 91 5.90 31.46 -28.13
N GLU A 92 5.86 31.77 -26.85
CA GLU A 92 6.60 31.05 -25.81
C GLU A 92 6.10 29.60 -25.67
N GLN A 93 4.77 29.39 -25.68
CA GLN A 93 4.18 28.05 -25.63
C GLN A 93 4.61 27.21 -26.84
N GLU A 94 4.57 27.79 -28.03
CA GLU A 94 5.02 27.11 -29.25
C GLU A 94 6.53 26.81 -29.21
N GLY A 95 7.35 27.75 -28.71
CA GLY A 95 8.78 27.56 -28.53
C GLY A 95 9.12 26.45 -27.54
N MET A 96 8.45 26.38 -26.39
CA MET A 96 8.64 25.31 -25.40
C MET A 96 8.23 23.95 -25.95
N LEU A 97 7.11 23.86 -26.65
CA LEU A 97 6.66 22.63 -27.30
C LEU A 97 7.69 22.15 -28.36
N ALA A 98 8.17 23.05 -29.22
CA ALA A 98 9.16 22.71 -30.24
C ALA A 98 10.47 22.21 -29.61
N THR A 99 10.94 22.88 -28.53
CA THR A 99 12.15 22.48 -27.82
C THR A 99 11.98 21.11 -27.14
N TYR A 100 10.80 20.86 -26.55
CA TYR A 100 10.47 19.55 -25.96
C TYR A 100 10.52 18.43 -27.03
N GLU A 101 9.88 18.63 -28.17
CA GLU A 101 9.88 17.65 -29.26
C GLU A 101 11.29 17.40 -29.79
N GLU A 102 12.09 18.45 -29.96
CA GLU A 102 13.49 18.33 -30.37
C GLU A 102 14.35 17.57 -29.37
N GLN A 103 14.26 17.92 -28.07
CA GLN A 103 15.00 17.23 -27.00
C GLN A 103 14.58 15.77 -26.87
N ARG A 104 13.28 15.49 -26.96
CA ARG A 104 12.74 14.14 -26.89
C ARG A 104 13.28 13.24 -28.01
N VAL A 105 13.31 13.72 -29.23
CA VAL A 105 13.89 12.97 -30.37
C VAL A 105 15.42 12.93 -30.30
N GLY A 106 16.05 13.97 -29.78
CA GLY A 106 17.51 14.12 -29.68
C GLY A 106 18.16 13.26 -28.59
N THR A 107 17.44 12.89 -27.55
CA THR A 107 17.96 12.18 -26.37
C THR A 107 17.84 10.65 -26.54
N ALA A 108 18.83 9.89 -26.03
CA ALA A 108 18.71 8.45 -25.94
C ALA A 108 17.78 8.07 -24.76
N PHE A 109 16.79 7.23 -25.04
CA PHE A 109 15.92 6.70 -24.00
C PHE A 109 16.62 5.59 -23.22
N GLU A 110 16.37 5.55 -21.91
CA GLU A 110 16.76 4.42 -21.08
C GLU A 110 15.89 3.21 -21.39
N VAL A 111 16.53 2.06 -21.56
CA VAL A 111 15.81 0.78 -21.71
C VAL A 111 15.30 0.35 -20.33
N LEU A 112 14.03 0.00 -20.24
CA LEU A 112 13.45 -0.45 -18.97
C LEU A 112 14.15 -1.71 -18.45
N PRO A 113 14.35 -1.84 -17.12
CA PRO A 113 15.04 -2.97 -16.51
C PRO A 113 14.44 -4.31 -16.92
N GLY A 114 15.29 -5.31 -17.23
CA GLY A 114 14.88 -6.66 -17.61
C GLY A 114 14.56 -6.87 -19.09
N ILE A 115 14.22 -5.83 -19.85
CA ILE A 115 13.82 -5.91 -21.26
C ILE A 115 14.89 -6.60 -22.11
N ALA A 116 16.15 -6.18 -22.00
CA ALA A 116 17.23 -6.75 -22.81
C ALA A 116 17.39 -8.26 -22.60
N ALA A 117 17.27 -8.74 -21.36
CA ALA A 117 17.35 -10.15 -21.03
C ALA A 117 16.15 -10.94 -21.60
N ILE A 118 14.93 -10.40 -21.48
CA ILE A 118 13.72 -11.02 -22.01
C ILE A 118 13.79 -11.14 -23.53
N LEU A 119 14.19 -10.07 -24.23
CA LEU A 119 14.32 -10.08 -25.69
C LEU A 119 15.37 -11.11 -26.16
N ALA A 120 16.53 -11.17 -25.48
CA ALA A 120 17.57 -12.13 -25.81
C ALA A 120 17.09 -13.58 -25.65
N GLU A 121 16.42 -13.89 -24.55
CA GLU A 121 15.90 -15.24 -24.27
C GLU A 121 14.73 -15.60 -25.18
N ALA A 122 13.83 -14.64 -25.51
CA ALA A 122 12.74 -14.85 -26.46
C ALA A 122 13.28 -15.21 -27.86
N ARG A 123 14.30 -14.52 -28.33
CA ARG A 123 14.96 -14.86 -29.61
C ARG A 123 15.64 -16.21 -29.56
N ALA A 124 16.36 -16.51 -28.51
CA ALA A 124 16.97 -17.84 -28.30
C ALA A 124 15.93 -18.96 -28.29
N GLY A 125 14.73 -18.69 -27.79
CA GLY A 125 13.57 -19.59 -27.82
C GLY A 125 12.83 -19.67 -29.15
N GLY A 126 13.27 -18.89 -30.16
CA GLY A 126 12.65 -18.90 -31.50
C GLY A 126 11.32 -18.15 -31.61
N LEU A 127 11.01 -17.26 -30.66
CA LEU A 127 9.83 -16.40 -30.72
C LEU A 127 10.05 -15.27 -31.73
N ALA A 128 9.02 -14.98 -32.53
CA ALA A 128 9.01 -13.80 -33.39
C ALA A 128 8.74 -12.53 -32.54
N LEU A 129 9.45 -11.46 -32.78
CA LEU A 129 9.37 -10.23 -32.00
C LEU A 129 9.02 -9.03 -32.89
N ALA A 130 7.98 -8.29 -32.54
CA ALA A 130 7.62 -7.04 -33.21
C ALA A 130 7.45 -5.89 -32.22
N VAL A 131 7.78 -4.68 -32.67
CA VAL A 131 7.38 -3.43 -32.01
C VAL A 131 6.14 -2.88 -32.71
N VAL A 132 5.15 -2.45 -31.93
CA VAL A 132 3.88 -1.89 -32.43
C VAL A 132 3.56 -0.62 -31.65
N SER A 133 3.82 0.54 -32.24
CA SER A 133 3.72 1.84 -31.57
C SER A 133 2.74 2.80 -32.26
N ASN A 134 2.18 3.73 -31.52
CA ASN A 134 1.42 4.87 -32.07
C ASN A 134 2.31 5.99 -32.63
N ASN A 135 3.64 5.86 -32.56
CA ASN A 135 4.60 6.78 -33.19
C ASN A 135 4.77 6.48 -34.70
N LEU A 136 5.36 7.40 -35.42
CA LEU A 136 5.70 7.19 -36.82
C LEU A 136 6.77 6.09 -36.95
N THR A 137 6.68 5.24 -37.96
CA THR A 137 7.60 4.11 -38.17
C THR A 137 9.06 4.56 -38.16
N ARG A 138 9.40 5.67 -38.84
CA ARG A 138 10.75 6.22 -38.87
C ARG A 138 11.30 6.60 -37.49
N ASP A 139 10.40 7.14 -36.63
CA ASP A 139 10.77 7.59 -35.28
C ASP A 139 11.00 6.38 -34.36
N VAL A 140 10.15 5.35 -34.47
CA VAL A 140 10.34 4.06 -33.79
C VAL A 140 11.72 3.44 -34.18
N HIS A 141 12.06 3.42 -35.48
CA HIS A 141 13.38 2.95 -35.91
C HIS A 141 14.52 3.74 -35.27
N THR A 142 14.42 5.07 -35.26
CA THR A 142 15.44 5.95 -34.69
C THR A 142 15.63 5.73 -33.19
N ILE A 143 14.53 5.65 -32.45
CA ILE A 143 14.52 5.43 -30.99
C ILE A 143 15.13 4.07 -30.67
N LEU A 144 14.68 3.00 -31.33
CA LEU A 144 15.21 1.65 -31.11
C LEU A 144 16.69 1.52 -31.47
N GLN A 145 17.16 2.20 -32.51
CA GLN A 145 18.58 2.23 -32.87
C GLN A 145 19.42 2.89 -31.77
N ARG A 146 18.97 4.05 -31.27
CA ARG A 146 19.67 4.79 -30.21
C ARG A 146 19.66 4.04 -28.86
N SER A 147 18.58 3.33 -28.58
CA SER A 147 18.45 2.49 -27.37
C SER A 147 19.16 1.13 -27.50
N GLY A 148 19.74 0.81 -28.66
CA GLY A 148 20.42 -0.46 -28.91
C GLY A 148 19.49 -1.67 -29.06
N LEU A 149 18.17 -1.47 -29.17
CA LEU A 149 17.18 -2.54 -29.25
C LEU A 149 16.81 -2.95 -30.68
N HIS A 150 17.12 -2.14 -31.69
CA HIS A 150 16.64 -2.33 -33.07
C HIS A 150 16.86 -3.75 -33.60
N ALA A 151 18.06 -4.31 -33.39
CA ALA A 151 18.43 -5.64 -33.89
C ALA A 151 17.66 -6.80 -33.19
N ALA A 152 16.93 -6.52 -32.12
CA ALA A 152 16.16 -7.55 -31.42
C ALA A 152 14.84 -7.88 -32.10
N PHE A 153 14.34 -7.03 -33.01
CA PHE A 153 13.00 -7.16 -33.58
C PHE A 153 13.03 -7.62 -35.04
N ASP A 154 12.07 -8.49 -35.39
CA ASP A 154 11.87 -8.99 -36.73
C ASP A 154 10.98 -8.04 -37.55
N LEU A 155 10.12 -7.23 -36.85
CA LEU A 155 9.20 -6.30 -37.47
C LEU A 155 9.03 -5.05 -36.62
N ILE A 156 8.90 -3.90 -37.25
CA ILE A 156 8.58 -2.61 -36.63
C ILE A 156 7.35 -2.03 -37.32
N VAL A 157 6.31 -1.71 -36.54
CA VAL A 157 5.02 -1.18 -37.02
C VAL A 157 4.74 0.13 -36.32
N GLY A 158 4.72 1.22 -37.05
CA GLY A 158 4.26 2.53 -36.61
C GLY A 158 2.80 2.80 -37.00
N ASN A 159 2.36 4.03 -36.77
CA ASN A 159 0.97 4.44 -37.01
C ASN A 159 0.74 5.10 -38.40
N ASP A 160 1.77 5.19 -39.23
CA ASP A 160 1.79 5.85 -40.54
C ASP A 160 1.50 4.89 -41.71
N ILE A 161 0.97 3.70 -41.44
CA ILE A 161 0.52 2.76 -42.47
C ILE A 161 -0.84 3.22 -42.98
N GLU A 162 -0.95 3.41 -44.29
CA GLU A 162 -2.18 3.88 -44.94
C GLU A 162 -3.40 2.98 -44.61
N GLY A 163 -4.51 3.60 -44.20
CA GLY A 163 -5.75 2.90 -43.85
C GLY A 163 -5.79 2.36 -42.41
N PHE A 164 -4.75 2.55 -41.60
CA PHE A 164 -4.76 2.09 -40.20
C PHE A 164 -5.44 3.12 -39.30
N ARG A 165 -6.27 2.59 -38.41
CA ARG A 165 -6.79 3.33 -37.26
C ARG A 165 -5.83 3.12 -36.09
N LYS A 166 -5.56 4.20 -35.35
CA LYS A 166 -4.71 4.14 -34.14
C LYS A 166 -5.35 3.27 -33.05
N LYS A 167 -4.54 2.78 -32.10
CA LYS A 167 -5.04 2.17 -30.88
C LYS A 167 -6.11 3.10 -30.26
N PRO A 168 -7.28 2.61 -29.83
CA PRO A 168 -7.62 1.21 -29.50
C PRO A 168 -8.15 0.35 -30.66
N ALA A 169 -8.00 0.74 -31.93
CA ALA A 169 -8.33 -0.15 -33.03
C ALA A 169 -7.30 -1.28 -33.14
N PRO A 170 -7.72 -2.52 -33.51
CA PRO A 170 -6.84 -3.68 -33.52
C PRO A 170 -5.89 -3.75 -34.73
N ASP A 171 -6.02 -2.78 -35.66
CA ASP A 171 -5.41 -2.81 -37.01
C ASP A 171 -3.90 -3.06 -36.95
N CYS A 172 -3.18 -2.38 -36.06
CA CYS A 172 -1.72 -2.50 -35.94
C CYS A 172 -1.28 -3.88 -35.44
N TYR A 173 -1.97 -4.47 -34.46
CA TYR A 173 -1.65 -5.78 -33.92
C TYR A 173 -2.02 -6.90 -34.89
N LEU A 174 -3.17 -6.79 -35.58
CA LEU A 174 -3.56 -7.73 -36.64
C LEU A 174 -2.58 -7.69 -37.82
N HIS A 175 -2.09 -6.50 -38.15
CA HIS A 175 -1.06 -6.36 -39.20
C HIS A 175 0.25 -7.03 -38.77
N ALA A 176 0.73 -6.76 -37.57
CA ALA A 176 1.96 -7.34 -37.04
C ALA A 176 1.87 -8.89 -37.03
N ALA A 177 0.79 -9.45 -36.48
CA ALA A 177 0.56 -10.88 -36.48
C ALA A 177 0.59 -11.49 -37.89
N ARG A 178 -0.07 -10.83 -38.85
CA ARG A 178 -0.12 -11.28 -40.26
C ARG A 178 1.27 -11.23 -40.92
N GLN A 179 2.03 -10.16 -40.69
CA GLN A 179 3.37 -10.01 -41.27
C GLN A 179 4.35 -11.03 -40.69
N LEU A 180 4.22 -11.37 -39.42
CA LEU A 180 5.00 -12.43 -38.78
C LEU A 180 4.51 -13.84 -39.14
N GLY A 181 3.37 -13.98 -39.82
CA GLY A 181 2.79 -15.30 -40.15
C GLY A 181 2.27 -16.07 -38.94
N VAL A 182 1.89 -15.38 -37.87
CA VAL A 182 1.43 -15.95 -36.60
C VAL A 182 -0.06 -15.62 -36.39
N ALA A 183 -0.84 -16.60 -35.96
CA ALA A 183 -2.24 -16.37 -35.61
C ALA A 183 -2.33 -15.46 -34.36
N PRO A 184 -3.32 -14.54 -34.29
CA PRO A 184 -3.43 -13.61 -33.16
C PRO A 184 -3.49 -14.31 -31.79
N GLU A 185 -4.17 -15.46 -31.67
CA GLU A 185 -4.28 -16.28 -30.45
C GLU A 185 -2.95 -16.90 -30.00
N ALA A 186 -1.95 -16.90 -30.87
CA ALA A 186 -0.58 -17.32 -30.55
C ALA A 186 0.37 -16.13 -30.35
N CYS A 187 -0.16 -14.90 -30.36
CA CYS A 187 0.57 -13.68 -30.06
C CYS A 187 0.33 -13.21 -28.62
N LEU A 188 1.39 -12.73 -27.98
CA LEU A 188 1.33 -12.02 -26.71
C LEU A 188 1.58 -10.53 -26.97
N VAL A 189 0.62 -9.68 -26.58
CA VAL A 189 0.77 -8.22 -26.56
C VAL A 189 1.28 -7.77 -25.20
N VAL A 190 2.25 -6.89 -25.15
CA VAL A 190 2.79 -6.26 -23.94
C VAL A 190 2.55 -4.75 -24.03
N GLU A 191 1.81 -4.21 -23.08
CA GLU A 191 1.27 -2.84 -23.11
C GLU A 191 1.26 -2.17 -21.73
N ASP A 192 1.32 -0.81 -21.72
CA ASP A 192 1.24 -0.01 -20.51
C ASP A 192 -0.05 0.83 -20.42
N SER A 193 -0.88 0.80 -21.44
CA SER A 193 -2.03 1.69 -21.61
C SER A 193 -3.35 0.93 -21.86
N LEU A 194 -4.47 1.50 -21.40
CA LEU A 194 -5.81 0.96 -21.66
C LEU A 194 -6.10 0.90 -23.17
N LEU A 195 -5.67 1.90 -23.93
CA LEU A 195 -5.90 1.95 -25.39
C LEU A 195 -5.18 0.82 -26.11
N GLY A 196 -3.97 0.54 -25.69
CA GLY A 196 -3.18 -0.54 -26.28
C GLY A 196 -3.67 -1.92 -25.87
N LEU A 197 -4.04 -2.10 -24.60
CA LEU A 197 -4.67 -3.34 -24.12
C LEU A 197 -5.97 -3.64 -24.87
N GLU A 198 -6.82 -2.63 -25.10
CA GLU A 198 -8.05 -2.76 -25.86
C GLU A 198 -7.78 -3.15 -27.31
N ALA A 199 -6.74 -2.57 -27.94
CA ALA A 199 -6.33 -2.92 -29.29
C ALA A 199 -5.89 -4.40 -29.39
N GLY A 200 -5.04 -4.85 -28.46
CA GLY A 200 -4.59 -6.25 -28.37
C GLY A 200 -5.73 -7.23 -28.12
N PHE A 201 -6.62 -6.90 -27.18
CA PHE A 201 -7.81 -7.69 -26.87
C PHE A 201 -8.75 -7.82 -28.08
N ARG A 202 -9.05 -6.70 -28.76
CA ARG A 202 -9.87 -6.69 -29.98
C ARG A 202 -9.22 -7.42 -31.16
N ALA A 203 -7.87 -7.49 -31.18
CA ALA A 203 -7.15 -8.29 -32.16
C ALA A 203 -7.25 -9.81 -31.90
N GLY A 204 -7.74 -10.23 -30.75
CA GLY A 204 -7.79 -11.64 -30.34
C GLY A 204 -6.46 -12.17 -29.81
N CYS A 205 -5.52 -11.28 -29.48
CA CYS A 205 -4.24 -11.65 -28.89
C CYS A 205 -4.37 -11.90 -27.38
N HIS A 206 -3.45 -12.65 -26.82
CA HIS A 206 -3.21 -12.60 -25.39
C HIS A 206 -2.58 -11.25 -25.05
N ALA A 207 -3.00 -10.61 -23.94
CA ALA A 207 -2.41 -9.36 -23.51
C ALA A 207 -1.94 -9.43 -22.06
N ILE A 208 -0.81 -8.80 -21.78
CA ILE A 208 -0.34 -8.47 -20.42
C ILE A 208 -0.12 -6.97 -20.32
N ALA A 209 -0.30 -6.44 -19.13
CA ALA A 209 -0.03 -5.05 -18.84
C ALA A 209 1.29 -4.88 -18.07
N VAL A 210 1.94 -3.74 -18.23
CA VAL A 210 3.04 -3.31 -17.36
C VAL A 210 2.81 -1.86 -16.90
N ALA A 211 2.84 -1.63 -15.60
CA ALA A 211 2.54 -0.32 -15.00
C ALA A 211 3.81 0.56 -14.91
N THR A 212 4.61 0.60 -15.97
CA THR A 212 5.84 1.41 -16.09
C THR A 212 5.61 2.72 -16.84
N GLY A 213 4.44 2.87 -17.46
CA GLY A 213 4.01 4.11 -18.12
C GLY A 213 3.10 4.98 -17.25
N GLY A 214 2.18 5.70 -17.89
CA GLY A 214 1.28 6.63 -17.21
C GLY A 214 0.07 6.02 -16.51
N THR A 215 -0.23 4.72 -16.73
CA THR A 215 -1.44 4.08 -16.20
C THR A 215 -1.12 3.27 -14.95
N ALA A 216 -1.85 3.51 -13.86
CA ALA A 216 -1.69 2.78 -12.60
C ALA A 216 -2.07 1.30 -12.74
N ALA A 217 -1.40 0.43 -11.96
CA ALA A 217 -1.58 -1.02 -12.02
C ALA A 217 -3.04 -1.45 -11.74
N GLU A 218 -3.70 -0.79 -10.80
CA GLU A 218 -5.09 -1.05 -10.41
C GLU A 218 -6.06 -0.77 -11.58
N ILE A 219 -5.81 0.30 -12.34
CA ILE A 219 -6.61 0.66 -13.51
C ILE A 219 -6.42 -0.38 -14.62
N LEU A 220 -5.16 -0.80 -14.85
CA LEU A 220 -4.84 -1.82 -15.84
C LEU A 220 -5.49 -3.18 -15.48
N ALA A 221 -5.40 -3.58 -14.21
CA ALA A 221 -6.02 -4.80 -13.70
C ALA A 221 -7.55 -4.75 -13.78
N GLY A 222 -8.16 -3.63 -13.36
CA GLY A 222 -9.61 -3.41 -13.40
C GLY A 222 -10.22 -3.44 -14.80
N SER A 223 -9.39 -3.27 -15.85
CA SER A 223 -9.87 -3.33 -17.25
C SER A 223 -10.38 -4.71 -17.67
N GLY A 224 -9.93 -5.79 -17.02
CA GLY A 224 -10.23 -7.17 -17.37
C GLY A 224 -9.66 -7.64 -18.74
N MET A 225 -8.86 -6.80 -19.40
CA MET A 225 -8.27 -7.08 -20.72
C MET A 225 -6.88 -7.74 -20.62
N ALA A 226 -6.14 -7.46 -19.56
CA ALA A 226 -4.83 -8.05 -19.32
C ALA A 226 -4.98 -9.36 -18.53
N ARG A 227 -4.21 -10.39 -18.91
CA ARG A 227 -4.12 -11.66 -18.16
C ARG A 227 -3.29 -11.52 -16.88
N GLN A 228 -2.35 -10.60 -16.89
CA GLN A 228 -1.43 -10.28 -15.80
C GLN A 228 -1.04 -8.82 -15.88
N VAL A 229 -0.79 -8.20 -14.72
CA VAL A 229 -0.26 -6.85 -14.61
C VAL A 229 1.08 -6.91 -13.90
N TYR A 230 2.12 -6.42 -14.57
CA TYR A 230 3.48 -6.31 -14.05
C TYR A 230 3.76 -4.88 -13.60
N THR A 231 4.48 -4.71 -12.50
CA THR A 231 5.00 -3.39 -12.10
C THR A 231 6.41 -3.14 -12.64
N ALA A 232 7.14 -4.20 -12.96
CA ALA A 232 8.47 -4.14 -13.59
C ALA A 232 8.83 -5.50 -14.19
N PHE A 233 9.80 -5.53 -15.11
CA PHE A 233 10.36 -6.79 -15.64
C PHE A 233 11.64 -7.18 -14.92
N THR A 234 11.57 -7.32 -13.60
CA THR A 234 12.70 -7.77 -12.78
C THR A 234 12.61 -9.26 -12.49
N PRO A 235 13.74 -9.99 -12.36
CA PRO A 235 13.72 -11.41 -12.01
C PRO A 235 13.04 -11.65 -10.68
N LEU A 236 12.17 -12.67 -10.64
CA LEU A 236 11.54 -13.14 -9.42
C LEU A 236 12.58 -13.80 -8.51
N ARG A 237 12.48 -13.55 -7.21
CA ARG A 237 13.34 -14.18 -6.20
C ARG A 237 12.53 -14.58 -5.00
N ILE A 238 12.72 -15.80 -4.52
CA ILE A 238 12.21 -16.27 -3.23
C ILE A 238 13.33 -17.07 -2.58
N GLU A 239 13.82 -16.58 -1.46
CA GLU A 239 14.90 -17.22 -0.71
C GLU A 239 14.67 -17.01 0.78
N PHE A 240 14.43 -18.10 1.51
CA PHE A 240 14.40 -18.09 2.96
C PHE A 240 15.81 -18.24 3.53
N LEU A 241 16.14 -17.44 4.53
CA LEU A 241 17.47 -17.34 5.15
C LEU A 241 17.40 -17.82 6.60
N PRO A 242 17.67 -19.12 6.88
CA PRO A 242 17.64 -19.65 8.22
C PRO A 242 18.60 -18.92 9.17
N GLY A 243 18.14 -18.61 10.38
CA GLY A 243 18.94 -17.91 11.39
C GLY A 243 19.22 -16.43 11.12
N ALA A 244 18.84 -15.90 9.96
CA ALA A 244 19.06 -14.50 9.57
C ALA A 244 17.78 -13.66 9.71
N LEU A 245 17.05 -13.75 10.81
CA LEU A 245 15.73 -13.14 11.04
C LEU A 245 15.62 -11.66 10.68
N ARG A 246 16.72 -10.92 10.73
CA ARG A 246 16.75 -9.47 10.41
C ARG A 246 17.11 -9.16 8.96
N ASP A 247 17.61 -10.14 8.21
CA ASP A 247 17.93 -9.97 6.80
C ASP A 247 16.65 -10.23 6.00
N LYS A 248 15.86 -9.19 5.83
CA LYS A 248 14.61 -9.23 5.07
C LYS A 248 14.62 -8.17 3.98
N ARG A 249 14.28 -8.60 2.77
CA ARG A 249 14.07 -7.75 1.59
C ARG A 249 12.85 -8.28 0.86
N ILE A 250 11.72 -7.64 1.10
CA ILE A 250 10.45 -8.06 0.50
C ILE A 250 9.98 -6.92 -0.39
N VAL A 251 9.80 -7.20 -1.67
CA VAL A 251 9.28 -6.27 -2.67
C VAL A 251 8.20 -6.99 -3.47
N THR A 252 6.97 -6.54 -3.32
CA THR A 252 5.82 -6.97 -4.13
C THR A 252 5.03 -5.74 -4.59
N PRO A 253 4.14 -5.86 -5.58
CA PRO A 253 3.24 -4.77 -5.97
C PRO A 253 2.23 -4.35 -4.92
N ASN A 254 2.12 -5.07 -3.81
CA ASN A 254 1.17 -4.81 -2.74
C ASN A 254 1.87 -4.96 -1.40
N ASP A 255 2.02 -3.85 -0.68
CA ASP A 255 2.76 -3.81 0.59
C ASP A 255 2.09 -4.67 1.66
N PHE A 256 0.76 -4.78 1.64
CA PHE A 256 0.05 -5.61 2.59
C PHE A 256 0.31 -7.10 2.37
N VAL A 257 0.38 -7.56 1.11
CA VAL A 257 0.83 -8.93 0.79
C VAL A 257 2.28 -9.14 1.25
N SER A 258 3.15 -8.16 1.05
CA SER A 258 4.53 -8.19 1.55
C SER A 258 4.57 -8.38 3.07
N HIS A 259 3.73 -7.64 3.79
CA HIS A 259 3.60 -7.72 5.24
C HIS A 259 3.11 -9.11 5.72
N MET A 260 2.16 -9.70 5.00
CA MET A 260 1.69 -11.06 5.31
C MET A 260 2.81 -12.10 5.16
N VAL A 261 3.62 -12.00 4.12
CA VAL A 261 4.77 -12.90 3.92
C VAL A 261 5.83 -12.68 5.02
N GLU A 262 6.03 -11.43 5.44
CA GLU A 262 6.92 -11.11 6.57
C GLU A 262 6.50 -11.83 7.86
N HIS A 263 5.21 -11.88 8.18
CA HIS A 263 4.71 -12.58 9.36
C HIS A 263 5.05 -14.07 9.36
N ILE A 264 4.96 -14.73 8.19
CA ILE A 264 5.36 -16.14 8.06
C ILE A 264 6.86 -16.29 8.40
N ALA A 265 7.71 -15.52 7.73
CA ALA A 265 9.17 -15.62 7.90
C ALA A 265 9.59 -15.30 9.34
N TRP A 266 9.02 -14.24 9.93
CA TRP A 266 9.29 -13.83 11.30
C TRP A 266 8.96 -14.92 12.31
N ARG A 267 7.78 -15.56 12.20
CA ARG A 267 7.35 -16.61 13.11
C ARG A 267 8.14 -17.91 12.93
N LEU A 268 8.70 -18.13 11.75
CA LEU A 268 9.64 -19.22 11.48
C LEU A 268 11.06 -18.93 11.98
N GLY A 269 11.36 -17.73 12.44
CA GLY A 269 12.72 -17.35 12.84
C GLY A 269 13.70 -17.22 11.66
N MET A 270 13.19 -16.90 10.46
CA MET A 270 13.94 -16.81 9.22
C MET A 270 13.96 -15.40 8.66
N GLY A 271 15.07 -15.04 8.00
CA GLY A 271 15.07 -13.95 7.04
C GLY A 271 14.46 -14.38 5.71
N ILE A 272 14.16 -13.41 4.85
CA ILE A 272 13.60 -13.67 3.52
C ILE A 272 14.04 -12.59 2.53
N HIS A 273 14.48 -13.03 1.34
CA HIS A 273 14.58 -12.17 0.16
C HIS A 273 13.49 -12.58 -0.82
N LEU A 274 12.54 -11.70 -1.03
CA LEU A 274 11.42 -11.85 -1.95
C LEU A 274 11.41 -10.68 -2.93
N ALA A 275 11.42 -10.98 -4.22
CA ALA A 275 11.12 -10.04 -5.28
C ALA A 275 9.99 -10.63 -6.15
N TRP A 276 8.85 -9.96 -6.15
CA TRP A 276 7.68 -10.29 -6.95
C TRP A 276 7.19 -9.04 -7.69
N ASN A 277 6.80 -9.18 -8.95
CA ASN A 277 6.57 -8.04 -9.83
C ASN A 277 5.21 -8.05 -10.56
N ASN A 278 4.28 -8.88 -10.12
CA ASN A 278 2.97 -9.00 -10.76
C ASN A 278 1.86 -9.40 -9.78
N ASP A 279 0.62 -9.43 -10.26
CA ASP A 279 -0.61 -9.69 -9.50
C ASP A 279 -1.02 -11.17 -9.40
N GLN A 280 -0.15 -12.10 -9.75
CA GLN A 280 -0.48 -13.54 -9.68
C GLN A 280 -0.17 -14.10 -8.29
N TRP A 281 -1.02 -13.76 -7.32
CA TRP A 281 -0.82 -14.11 -5.91
C TRP A 281 -0.88 -15.61 -5.63
N LEU A 282 -1.71 -16.35 -6.36
CA LEU A 282 -1.75 -17.81 -6.29
C LEU A 282 -0.41 -18.43 -6.68
N GLU A 283 0.24 -17.90 -7.72
CA GLU A 283 1.54 -18.36 -8.19
C GLU A 283 2.67 -17.99 -7.21
N LEU A 284 2.64 -16.77 -6.67
CA LEU A 284 3.55 -16.38 -5.57
C LEU A 284 3.42 -17.35 -4.40
N GLY A 285 2.18 -17.61 -3.98
CA GLY A 285 1.89 -18.58 -2.92
C GLY A 285 2.43 -19.96 -3.22
N ARG A 286 2.24 -20.46 -4.45
CA ARG A 286 2.75 -21.77 -4.87
C ARG A 286 4.27 -21.86 -4.76
N MET A 287 4.99 -20.84 -5.22
CA MET A 287 6.46 -20.81 -5.15
C MET A 287 6.96 -20.69 -3.69
N LEU A 288 6.30 -19.88 -2.84
CA LEU A 288 6.59 -19.82 -1.40
C LEU A 288 6.32 -21.16 -0.75
N GLY A 289 5.20 -21.80 -1.10
CA GLY A 289 4.85 -23.12 -0.59
C GLY A 289 5.83 -24.21 -0.99
N GLU A 290 6.34 -24.22 -2.22
CA GLU A 290 7.40 -25.13 -2.67
C GLU A 290 8.67 -24.95 -1.84
N ALA A 291 9.08 -23.72 -1.59
CA ALA A 291 10.26 -23.44 -0.76
C ALA A 291 10.06 -23.88 0.70
N LEU A 292 8.88 -23.64 1.28
CA LEU A 292 8.53 -24.07 2.64
C LEU A 292 8.39 -25.60 2.74
N GLY A 293 7.77 -26.23 1.75
CA GLY A 293 7.56 -27.68 1.69
C GLY A 293 8.83 -28.48 1.50
N ALA A 294 9.88 -27.86 0.94
CA ALA A 294 11.20 -28.48 0.80
C ALA A 294 12.02 -28.50 2.10
N MET A 295 11.58 -27.78 3.15
CA MET A 295 12.29 -27.75 4.43
C MET A 295 12.15 -29.08 5.19
N PRO A 296 13.16 -29.45 6.00
CA PRO A 296 13.05 -30.62 6.88
C PRO A 296 11.84 -30.52 7.81
N ARG A 297 11.13 -31.62 7.99
CA ARG A 297 9.95 -31.70 8.86
C ARG A 297 10.15 -32.70 9.97
N HIS A 298 9.64 -32.42 11.16
CA HIS A 298 9.64 -33.33 12.29
C HIS A 298 8.24 -33.89 12.61
N GLN A 299 7.21 -33.37 11.99
CA GLN A 299 5.84 -33.94 12.04
C GLN A 299 5.04 -33.57 10.80
N GLU A 300 3.96 -34.31 10.52
CA GLU A 300 3.14 -34.12 9.31
C GLU A 300 1.90 -33.26 9.54
N ARG A 301 1.53 -33.03 10.80
CA ARG A 301 0.31 -32.28 11.16
C ARG A 301 0.57 -31.41 12.38
N ALA A 302 0.03 -30.18 12.34
CA ALA A 302 0.00 -29.30 13.50
C ALA A 302 -1.19 -28.35 13.41
N ALA A 303 -1.61 -27.84 14.55
CA ALA A 303 -2.62 -26.80 14.64
C ALA A 303 -2.17 -25.72 15.65
N ALA A 304 -2.64 -24.50 15.44
CA ALA A 304 -2.43 -23.39 16.36
C ALA A 304 -3.62 -22.42 16.33
N LEU A 305 -3.77 -21.69 17.43
CA LEU A 305 -4.47 -20.43 17.52
C LEU A 305 -3.42 -19.32 17.57
N GLY A 306 -3.51 -18.35 16.71
CA GLY A 306 -2.71 -17.14 16.72
C GLY A 306 -3.60 -15.91 16.76
N MET A 307 -3.03 -14.80 17.19
CA MET A 307 -3.74 -13.55 17.35
C MET A 307 -2.83 -12.36 17.20
N ILE A 308 -3.45 -11.24 16.90
CA ILE A 308 -2.93 -9.89 17.05
C ILE A 308 -4.10 -8.97 17.32
N ASP A 309 -3.99 -8.14 18.34
CA ASP A 309 -5.04 -7.21 18.77
C ASP A 309 -6.40 -7.89 18.83
N ASP A 310 -7.37 -7.48 18.05
CA ASP A 310 -8.70 -8.11 17.98
C ASP A 310 -8.82 -9.20 16.90
N GLY A 311 -7.78 -9.36 16.04
CA GLY A 311 -7.73 -10.39 15.00
C GLY A 311 -7.22 -11.74 15.52
N SER A 312 -7.92 -12.83 15.24
CA SER A 312 -7.50 -14.18 15.63
C SER A 312 -7.97 -15.25 14.65
N ALA A 313 -7.15 -16.29 14.49
CA ALA A 313 -7.50 -17.43 13.66
C ALA A 313 -6.95 -18.75 14.23
N GLU A 314 -7.69 -19.83 14.01
CA GLU A 314 -7.19 -21.20 14.18
C GLU A 314 -6.79 -21.77 12.82
N ILE A 315 -5.61 -22.39 12.77
CA ILE A 315 -5.13 -23.08 11.57
C ILE A 315 -4.74 -24.51 11.89
N LEU A 316 -5.21 -25.43 11.05
CA LEU A 316 -4.71 -26.80 10.96
C LEU A 316 -3.92 -26.95 9.65
N LEU A 317 -2.66 -27.33 9.74
CA LEU A 317 -1.78 -27.70 8.63
C LEU A 317 -1.63 -29.22 8.61
N ASP A 318 -1.83 -29.84 7.44
CA ASP A 318 -1.82 -31.30 7.27
C ASP A 318 -1.15 -31.70 5.94
N PHE A 319 0.06 -32.23 6.01
CA PHE A 319 0.80 -32.76 4.87
C PHE A 319 0.30 -34.14 4.41
N THR A 320 -0.62 -34.76 5.14
CA THR A 320 -1.25 -36.03 4.77
C THR A 320 -2.62 -35.83 4.10
N ALA A 321 -3.01 -34.58 3.89
CA ALA A 321 -4.31 -34.26 3.26
C ALA A 321 -4.39 -34.87 1.85
N PRO A 322 -5.51 -35.54 1.48
CA PRO A 322 -5.63 -36.19 0.19
C PRO A 322 -5.69 -35.22 -1.00
N GLN A 323 -6.02 -33.97 -0.74
CA GLN A 323 -6.05 -32.88 -1.72
C GLN A 323 -5.35 -31.66 -1.11
N PRO A 324 -4.20 -31.23 -1.68
CA PRO A 324 -3.53 -30.00 -1.27
C PRO A 324 -4.38 -28.76 -1.60
N GLY A 325 -4.49 -27.84 -0.65
CA GLY A 325 -5.25 -26.62 -0.85
C GLY A 325 -5.63 -25.95 0.47
N ALA A 326 -6.17 -24.74 0.39
CA ALA A 326 -6.70 -24.03 1.54
C ALA A 326 -8.23 -24.18 1.60
N GLU A 327 -8.75 -24.39 2.80
CA GLU A 327 -10.17 -24.48 3.10
C GLU A 327 -10.50 -23.45 4.19
N LEU A 328 -11.47 -22.58 3.91
CA LEU A 328 -11.97 -21.64 4.88
C LEU A 328 -13.17 -22.25 5.61
N ILE A 329 -13.06 -22.38 6.92
CA ILE A 329 -14.13 -22.95 7.75
C ILE A 329 -15.10 -21.84 8.12
N HIS A 330 -16.35 -21.98 7.69
CA HIS A 330 -17.41 -21.03 8.02
C HIS A 330 -17.76 -21.10 9.50
N GLY A 331 -17.51 -20.01 10.22
CA GLY A 331 -18.05 -19.77 11.55
C GLY A 331 -19.49 -19.25 11.46
N ARG A 332 -20.30 -19.48 12.51
CA ARG A 332 -21.70 -18.98 12.53
C ARG A 332 -21.80 -17.45 12.58
N ASN A 333 -20.73 -16.78 12.99
CA ASN A 333 -20.71 -15.35 13.26
C ASN A 333 -19.98 -14.51 12.20
N LEU A 334 -19.39 -15.14 11.18
CA LEU A 334 -18.64 -14.46 10.14
C LEU A 334 -19.19 -14.82 8.76
N ASP A 335 -19.68 -13.80 8.06
CA ASP A 335 -20.02 -13.89 6.64
C ASP A 335 -18.72 -13.86 5.83
N MET A 336 -18.36 -15.04 5.30
CA MET A 336 -17.07 -15.22 4.62
C MET A 336 -17.01 -14.51 3.26
N GLU A 337 -18.13 -14.43 2.54
CA GLU A 337 -18.16 -13.69 1.28
C GLU A 337 -18.00 -12.20 1.50
N TRP A 338 -18.66 -11.68 2.52
CA TRP A 338 -18.46 -10.31 2.96
C TRP A 338 -17.01 -10.07 3.38
N PHE A 339 -16.43 -10.93 4.23
CA PHE A 339 -15.04 -10.81 4.68
C PHE A 339 -14.03 -10.82 3.53
N LEU A 340 -14.15 -11.76 2.59
CA LEU A 340 -13.29 -11.83 1.40
C LEU A 340 -13.53 -10.66 0.42
N GLY A 341 -14.69 -10.01 0.48
CA GLY A 341 -15.01 -8.85 -0.33
C GLY A 341 -14.54 -7.53 0.26
N LEU A 342 -14.10 -7.50 1.52
CA LEU A 342 -13.60 -6.27 2.15
C LEU A 342 -12.27 -5.86 1.54
N ARG A 343 -12.16 -4.58 1.27
CA ARG A 343 -10.88 -3.94 0.98
C ARG A 343 -10.02 -3.98 2.23
N CYS A 344 -8.74 -4.26 2.05
CA CYS A 344 -7.78 -4.31 3.15
C CYS A 344 -6.47 -3.66 2.68
N GLU A 345 -6.13 -2.53 3.25
CA GLU A 345 -4.98 -1.71 2.87
C GLU A 345 -4.97 -1.41 1.34
N GLN A 346 -3.88 -1.76 0.64
CA GLN A 346 -3.77 -1.60 -0.81
C GLN A 346 -4.49 -2.69 -1.62
N ALA A 347 -5.05 -3.71 -0.95
CA ALA A 347 -5.78 -4.77 -1.62
C ALA A 347 -7.28 -4.44 -1.71
N ASP A 348 -7.85 -4.37 -2.92
CA ASP A 348 -9.27 -4.05 -3.14
C ASP A 348 -10.24 -5.08 -2.54
N SER A 349 -9.73 -6.23 -2.13
CA SER A 349 -10.47 -7.28 -1.42
C SER A 349 -9.49 -8.25 -0.73
N GLY A 350 -9.97 -9.09 0.16
CA GLY A 350 -9.19 -10.19 0.74
C GLY A 350 -8.85 -11.33 -0.21
N ARG A 351 -9.33 -11.31 -1.47
CA ARG A 351 -9.07 -12.39 -2.44
C ARG A 351 -7.61 -12.59 -2.80
N PRO A 352 -6.78 -11.56 -3.02
CA PRO A 352 -5.34 -11.72 -3.22
C PRO A 352 -4.64 -12.48 -2.09
N LEU A 353 -5.03 -12.22 -0.85
CA LEU A 353 -4.48 -12.91 0.34
C LEU A 353 -4.96 -14.36 0.42
N TRP A 354 -6.21 -14.61 0.04
CA TRP A 354 -6.75 -15.97 -0.06
C TRP A 354 -6.07 -16.77 -1.16
N ASP A 355 -5.81 -16.18 -2.31
CA ASP A 355 -5.07 -16.79 -3.42
C ASP A 355 -3.65 -17.13 -3.00
N LEU A 356 -2.96 -16.19 -2.32
CA LEU A 356 -1.63 -16.42 -1.76
C LEU A 356 -1.62 -17.64 -0.82
N LEU A 357 -2.55 -17.69 0.14
CA LEU A 357 -2.66 -18.79 1.09
C LEU A 357 -2.97 -20.11 0.41
N THR A 358 -3.88 -20.10 -0.56
CA THR A 358 -4.22 -21.28 -1.36
C THR A 358 -3.01 -21.79 -2.16
N GLY A 359 -2.27 -20.86 -2.76
CA GLY A 359 -1.02 -21.17 -3.45
C GLY A 359 0.01 -21.80 -2.52
N ILE A 360 0.21 -21.23 -1.31
CA ILE A 360 1.12 -21.80 -0.29
C ILE A 360 0.74 -23.25 0.01
N ALA A 361 -0.53 -23.53 0.25
CA ALA A 361 -1.01 -24.88 0.52
C ALA A 361 -0.71 -25.84 -0.65
N GLN A 362 -0.99 -25.41 -1.89
CA GLN A 362 -0.72 -26.19 -3.10
C GLN A 362 0.78 -26.44 -3.30
N GLY A 363 1.62 -25.41 -3.12
CA GLY A 363 3.08 -25.52 -3.28
C GLY A 363 3.71 -26.44 -2.23
N MET A 364 3.25 -26.40 -0.98
CA MET A 364 3.68 -27.31 0.08
C MET A 364 3.14 -28.74 -0.11
N GLN A 365 2.19 -28.98 -1.00
CA GLN A 365 1.43 -30.24 -1.11
C GLN A 365 0.74 -30.60 0.21
N ALA A 366 0.13 -29.60 0.89
CA ALA A 366 -0.51 -29.73 2.19
C ALA A 366 -1.94 -29.19 2.18
N GLY A 367 -2.77 -29.66 3.11
CA GLY A 367 -4.06 -29.07 3.43
C GLY A 367 -3.87 -27.97 4.50
N ILE A 368 -4.43 -26.78 4.25
CA ILE A 368 -4.52 -25.71 5.24
C ILE A 368 -6.00 -25.45 5.51
N ARG A 369 -6.44 -25.68 6.74
CA ARG A 369 -7.80 -25.35 7.17
C ARG A 369 -7.75 -24.12 8.07
N VAL A 370 -8.44 -23.06 7.68
CA VAL A 370 -8.44 -21.75 8.34
C VAL A 370 -9.80 -21.49 8.95
N HIS A 371 -9.83 -21.18 10.23
CA HIS A 371 -11.01 -20.74 10.95
C HIS A 371 -10.73 -19.34 11.55
N PRO A 372 -11.12 -18.25 10.88
CA PRO A 372 -11.08 -16.93 11.47
C PRO A 372 -12.03 -16.87 12.67
N CYS A 373 -11.52 -16.50 13.83
CA CYS A 373 -12.30 -16.49 15.08
C CYS A 373 -12.86 -15.10 15.38
N SER A 374 -12.13 -14.05 14.98
CA SER A 374 -12.58 -12.67 15.03
C SER A 374 -12.14 -11.94 13.76
N ALA A 375 -12.92 -10.99 13.32
CA ALA A 375 -12.67 -10.17 12.15
C ALA A 375 -13.38 -8.83 12.33
N GLU A 376 -13.19 -8.22 13.51
CA GLU A 376 -13.67 -6.87 13.76
C GLU A 376 -12.97 -5.88 12.83
N ASP A 377 -11.65 -6.04 12.69
CA ASP A 377 -10.83 -5.39 11.70
C ASP A 377 -10.32 -6.41 10.65
N PRO A 378 -10.51 -6.15 9.32
CA PRO A 378 -9.98 -7.01 8.26
C PRO A 378 -8.46 -7.12 8.25
N HIS A 379 -7.72 -6.03 8.58
CA HIS A 379 -6.27 -6.02 8.68
C HIS A 379 -5.80 -7.01 9.75
N HIS A 380 -6.27 -6.84 10.98
CA HIS A 380 -5.94 -7.73 12.11
C HIS A 380 -6.36 -9.18 11.85
N ALA A 381 -7.50 -9.38 11.19
CA ALA A 381 -7.97 -10.72 10.85
C ALA A 381 -6.99 -11.44 9.91
N TRP A 382 -6.51 -10.76 8.84
CA TRP A 382 -5.53 -11.33 7.92
C TRP A 382 -4.17 -11.51 8.58
N GLU A 383 -3.70 -10.53 9.35
CA GLU A 383 -2.48 -10.70 10.15
C GLU A 383 -2.58 -11.89 11.10
N GLY A 384 -3.69 -12.03 11.82
CA GLY A 384 -3.97 -13.18 12.68
C GLY A 384 -3.85 -14.49 11.93
N ILE A 385 -4.38 -14.58 10.70
CA ILE A 385 -4.27 -15.77 9.84
C ILE A 385 -2.81 -16.05 9.47
N PHE A 386 -2.07 -15.08 8.94
CA PHE A 386 -0.69 -15.31 8.49
C PHE A 386 0.30 -15.51 9.64
N ARG A 387 0.09 -14.86 10.77
CA ARG A 387 0.84 -15.14 12.03
C ARG A 387 0.59 -16.55 12.51
N THR A 388 -0.66 -17.01 12.48
CA THR A 388 -1.00 -18.39 12.87
C THR A 388 -0.37 -19.40 11.93
N LEU A 389 -0.37 -19.12 10.62
CA LEU A 389 0.31 -19.97 9.65
C LEU A 389 1.81 -20.09 9.96
N GLY A 390 2.48 -18.98 10.27
CA GLY A 390 3.89 -19.00 10.68
C GLY A 390 4.13 -19.80 11.97
N ILE A 391 3.23 -19.71 12.96
CA ILE A 391 3.28 -20.51 14.20
C ILE A 391 3.13 -21.99 13.89
N VAL A 392 2.16 -22.36 13.07
CA VAL A 392 1.90 -23.78 12.72
C VAL A 392 3.06 -24.36 11.93
N LEU A 393 3.59 -23.61 10.95
CA LEU A 393 4.78 -23.99 10.20
C LEU A 393 5.97 -24.23 11.11
N GLY A 394 6.24 -23.34 12.08
CA GLY A 394 7.32 -23.52 13.06
C GLY A 394 7.15 -24.74 13.97
N ARG A 395 5.94 -25.33 14.04
CA ARG A 395 5.69 -26.61 14.74
C ARG A 395 5.95 -27.83 13.86
N VAL A 396 6.03 -27.66 12.55
CA VAL A 396 6.16 -28.75 11.57
C VAL A 396 7.53 -28.78 10.95
N VAL A 397 8.04 -27.64 10.49
CA VAL A 397 9.36 -27.53 9.85
C VAL A 397 10.43 -27.15 10.84
N ASP A 398 11.65 -27.60 10.59
CA ASP A 398 12.86 -27.25 11.36
C ASP A 398 13.82 -26.43 10.46
N PRO A 399 13.70 -25.10 10.45
CA PRO A 399 14.59 -24.26 9.65
C PRO A 399 16.06 -24.35 10.05
N LEU A 400 16.36 -24.68 11.31
CA LEU A 400 17.72 -24.78 11.82
C LEU A 400 18.40 -26.10 11.45
N ALA A 401 17.64 -27.11 11.02
CA ALA A 401 18.17 -28.33 10.45
C ALA A 401 18.78 -28.15 9.05
N LEU A 402 18.58 -26.98 8.41
CA LEU A 402 19.23 -26.65 7.16
C LEU A 402 20.74 -26.44 7.35
N PRO A 403 21.60 -27.02 6.48
CA PRO A 403 23.05 -26.87 6.62
C PRO A 403 23.48 -25.40 6.54
N GLY A 404 24.29 -24.98 7.51
CA GLY A 404 24.90 -23.64 7.52
C GLY A 404 24.05 -22.52 8.12
N ALA A 405 22.91 -22.83 8.77
CA ALA A 405 22.09 -21.83 9.45
C ALA A 405 22.88 -21.10 10.55
N PRO A 406 23.17 -19.80 10.43
CA PRO A 406 23.83 -19.04 11.48
C PRO A 406 22.85 -18.73 12.62
N LEU A 407 23.36 -18.64 13.85
CA LEU A 407 22.57 -18.14 14.98
C LEU A 407 22.27 -16.63 14.77
N PRO A 408 21.05 -16.17 15.03
CA PRO A 408 20.73 -14.77 14.87
C PRO A 408 21.54 -13.88 15.82
N PRO A 409 22.03 -12.70 15.35
CA PRO A 409 22.74 -11.77 16.23
C PRO A 409 21.78 -11.22 17.30
N PRO A 410 22.32 -10.90 18.53
CA PRO A 410 21.49 -10.33 19.58
C PRO A 410 20.81 -9.03 19.16
N ALA A 411 19.57 -8.81 19.64
CA ALA A 411 18.80 -7.62 19.34
C ALA A 411 19.51 -6.34 19.82
N PRO A 412 19.48 -5.20 19.07
CA PRO A 412 19.95 -3.94 19.60
C PRO A 412 19.10 -3.56 20.83
N PRO A 413 19.74 -3.00 21.89
CA PRO A 413 19.12 -2.86 23.21
C PRO A 413 17.93 -1.88 23.29
N HIS A 414 17.59 -1.18 22.21
CA HIS A 414 16.61 -0.09 22.20
C HIS A 414 15.57 -0.14 21.07
N ALA A 415 15.52 -1.21 20.26
CA ALA A 415 14.51 -1.33 19.22
C ALA A 415 13.09 -1.46 19.82
N GLY A 416 12.14 -0.65 19.33
CA GLY A 416 10.75 -0.67 19.74
C GLY A 416 10.41 0.05 21.07
N ARG A 417 11.38 0.72 21.73
CA ARG A 417 11.11 1.47 22.96
C ARG A 417 10.64 2.89 22.65
N LEU A 418 9.50 3.26 23.25
CA LEU A 418 9.06 4.63 23.35
C LEU A 418 9.99 5.41 24.31
N ARG A 419 10.41 6.62 23.89
CA ARG A 419 11.26 7.52 24.69
C ARG A 419 10.61 8.89 24.79
N ILE A 420 10.73 9.49 25.96
CA ILE A 420 10.38 10.89 26.19
C ILE A 420 11.67 11.69 26.12
N GLU A 421 11.80 12.56 25.14
CA GLU A 421 13.01 13.39 24.95
C GLU A 421 12.92 14.74 25.67
N GLU A 422 11.71 15.28 25.78
CA GLU A 422 11.42 16.54 26.49
C GLU A 422 10.09 16.41 27.21
N LYS A 423 10.00 16.90 28.46
CA LYS A 423 8.74 17.04 29.18
C LYS A 423 8.74 18.21 30.13
N SER A 424 7.62 18.91 30.17
CA SER A 424 7.32 20.03 31.05
C SER A 424 5.80 20.11 31.30
N LEU A 425 5.36 21.08 32.09
CA LEU A 425 3.93 21.35 32.35
C LEU A 425 3.14 21.73 31.09
N ILE A 426 3.84 22.18 30.04
CA ILE A 426 3.19 22.70 28.83
C ILE A 426 3.63 21.98 27.55
N ARG A 427 4.73 21.22 27.61
CA ARG A 427 5.29 20.61 26.39
C ARG A 427 5.86 19.23 26.66
N CYS A 428 5.62 18.31 25.71
CA CYS A 428 6.24 16.99 25.69
C CYS A 428 6.59 16.59 24.28
N ARG A 429 7.78 15.98 24.12
CA ARG A 429 8.25 15.33 22.89
C ARG A 429 8.47 13.85 23.14
N ALA A 430 7.68 13.03 22.45
CA ALA A 430 7.75 11.57 22.49
C ALA A 430 8.27 11.03 21.16
N VAL A 431 9.12 9.99 21.22
CA VAL A 431 9.74 9.35 20.05
C VAL A 431 9.62 7.83 20.16
N ARG A 432 9.28 7.19 19.06
CA ARG A 432 9.30 5.74 18.91
C ARG A 432 10.03 5.36 17.62
N VAL A 433 10.90 4.37 17.69
CA VAL A 433 11.58 3.80 16.53
C VAL A 433 11.38 2.28 16.58
N THR A 434 10.69 1.76 15.60
CA THR A 434 10.47 0.33 15.40
C THR A 434 11.32 -0.19 14.24
N ALA A 435 11.10 -1.42 13.80
CA ALA A 435 11.68 -1.93 12.55
C ALA A 435 11.00 -1.31 11.31
N GLU A 436 9.79 -0.80 11.45
CA GLU A 436 8.90 -0.37 10.37
C GLU A 436 8.86 1.15 10.23
N SER A 437 8.91 1.89 11.34
CA SER A 437 8.74 3.34 11.35
C SER A 437 9.64 4.05 12.36
N ALA A 438 9.92 5.32 12.11
CA ALA A 438 10.43 6.28 13.08
C ALA A 438 9.41 7.41 13.21
N LEU A 439 8.83 7.55 14.40
CA LEU A 439 7.77 8.51 14.67
C LEU A 439 8.14 9.42 15.84
N THR A 440 7.85 10.70 15.67
CA THR A 440 8.01 11.74 16.68
C THR A 440 6.71 12.53 16.83
N VAL A 441 6.23 12.67 18.05
CA VAL A 441 5.08 13.53 18.39
C VAL A 441 5.50 14.58 19.42
N THR A 442 5.15 15.84 19.14
CA THR A 442 5.34 16.95 20.09
C THR A 442 4.01 17.64 20.35
N VAL A 443 3.63 17.73 21.61
CA VAL A 443 2.46 18.49 22.10
C VAL A 443 2.96 19.75 22.81
N ASP A 444 2.39 20.92 22.47
CA ASP A 444 2.76 22.19 23.10
C ASP A 444 1.52 23.04 23.45
N PHE A 445 1.17 23.09 24.71
CA PHE A 445 0.08 23.93 25.25
C PHE A 445 0.40 25.41 25.30
N SER A 446 1.65 25.82 25.09
CA SER A 446 1.98 27.25 24.95
C SER A 446 1.58 27.80 23.57
N ARG A 447 1.39 26.92 22.59
CA ARG A 447 1.12 27.25 21.19
C ARG A 447 2.17 28.21 20.56
N GLN A 448 3.40 28.21 21.10
CA GLN A 448 4.49 29.04 20.57
C GLN A 448 5.06 28.46 19.28
N ILE A 449 4.95 27.15 19.09
CA ILE A 449 5.30 26.49 17.83
C ILE A 449 4.02 26.16 17.05
N PRO A 450 3.99 26.36 15.73
CA PRO A 450 2.83 25.98 14.92
C PRO A 450 2.66 24.46 14.86
N SER A 451 1.44 23.99 14.67
CA SER A 451 1.19 22.60 14.30
C SER A 451 1.85 22.28 12.96
N ARG A 452 2.42 21.07 12.85
CA ARG A 452 3.09 20.59 11.64
C ARG A 452 2.94 19.10 11.51
N PHE A 453 2.60 18.64 10.32
CA PHE A 453 2.39 17.22 10.02
C PHE A 453 3.26 16.83 8.83
N VAL A 454 4.14 15.85 9.03
CA VAL A 454 5.05 15.35 8.00
C VAL A 454 4.99 13.82 8.00
N PHE A 455 4.54 13.26 6.90
CA PHE A 455 4.47 11.82 6.68
C PHE A 455 5.35 11.48 5.47
N ASP A 456 6.55 10.95 5.74
CA ASP A 456 7.49 10.42 4.74
C ASP A 456 7.24 8.91 4.62
N VAL A 457 6.21 8.57 3.88
CA VAL A 457 5.70 7.22 3.69
C VAL A 457 5.51 6.94 2.19
N ALA A 458 5.33 5.67 1.82
CA ALA A 458 5.07 5.32 0.43
C ALA A 458 3.73 5.91 -0.07
N ASP A 459 3.64 6.22 -1.36
CA ASP A 459 2.43 6.82 -1.98
C ASP A 459 1.19 5.92 -1.86
N SER A 460 1.39 4.61 -1.68
CA SER A 460 0.32 3.65 -1.42
C SER A 460 -0.34 3.81 -0.06
N ILE A 461 0.32 4.51 0.90
CA ILE A 461 -0.18 4.71 2.26
C ILE A 461 -0.98 6.01 2.32
N ARG A 462 -2.30 5.89 2.40
CA ARG A 462 -3.23 7.02 2.30
C ARG A 462 -3.43 7.72 3.64
N VAL A 463 -2.47 8.53 4.04
CA VAL A 463 -2.52 9.34 5.28
C VAL A 463 -2.49 10.85 5.01
N GLY A 464 -2.55 11.27 3.74
CA GLY A 464 -2.39 12.67 3.33
C GLY A 464 -3.41 13.62 3.95
N SER A 465 -4.63 13.18 4.20
CA SER A 465 -5.70 13.98 4.84
C SER A 465 -5.78 13.80 6.38
N LEU A 466 -4.90 13.02 7.00
CA LEU A 466 -4.83 12.91 8.46
C LEU A 466 -4.63 14.28 9.18
N PRO A 467 -3.86 15.24 8.63
CA PRO A 467 -3.79 16.61 9.17
C PRO A 467 -5.16 17.29 9.32
N ASP A 468 -6.13 17.02 8.42
CA ASP A 468 -7.47 17.60 8.46
C ASP A 468 -8.29 17.13 9.66
N LEU A 469 -7.91 16.02 10.26
CA LEU A 469 -8.48 15.49 11.52
C LEU A 469 -7.68 15.95 12.75
N LEU A 470 -6.35 15.90 12.67
CA LEU A 470 -5.47 16.20 13.80
C LEU A 470 -5.42 17.71 14.12
N GLN A 471 -5.52 18.58 13.11
CA GLN A 471 -5.50 20.03 13.35
C GLN A 471 -6.72 20.50 14.13
N PRO A 472 -7.98 20.16 13.77
CA PRO A 472 -9.15 20.51 14.57
C PRO A 472 -9.12 19.92 15.98
N LEU A 473 -8.65 18.68 16.16
CA LEU A 473 -8.45 18.08 17.49
C LEU A 473 -7.52 18.93 18.34
N ALA A 474 -6.35 19.31 17.82
CA ALA A 474 -5.35 20.10 18.53
C ALA A 474 -5.87 21.50 18.87
N ASP A 475 -6.58 22.13 17.93
CA ASP A 475 -7.15 23.48 18.13
C ASP A 475 -8.21 23.50 19.22
N GLU A 476 -9.14 22.56 19.22
CA GLU A 476 -10.18 22.44 20.27
C GLU A 476 -9.58 22.04 21.64
N ALA A 477 -8.55 21.19 21.62
CA ALA A 477 -7.83 20.80 22.86
C ALA A 477 -6.95 21.92 23.43
N GLY A 478 -6.66 22.96 22.66
CA GLY A 478 -5.89 24.11 23.10
C GLY A 478 -4.38 23.93 23.09
N PHE A 479 -3.85 23.02 22.27
CA PHE A 479 -2.40 22.85 22.07
C PHE A 479 -2.02 22.92 20.59
N SER A 480 -0.74 23.09 20.27
CA SER A 480 -0.20 22.80 18.95
C SER A 480 0.40 21.39 18.90
N LEU A 481 0.28 20.73 17.75
CA LEU A 481 0.68 19.35 17.55
C LEU A 481 1.66 19.24 16.38
N GLN A 482 2.83 18.66 16.64
CA GLN A 482 3.75 18.29 15.57
C GLN A 482 3.86 16.75 15.50
N VAL A 483 3.68 16.22 14.30
CA VAL A 483 3.84 14.80 13.99
C VAL A 483 4.82 14.65 12.84
N GLU A 484 5.88 13.89 13.06
CA GLU A 484 6.87 13.56 12.04
C GLU A 484 6.98 12.01 11.98
N CYS A 485 6.49 11.42 10.91
CA CYS A 485 6.55 9.98 10.66
C CYS A 485 7.41 9.71 9.44
N ARG A 486 8.31 8.73 9.54
CA ARG A 486 9.10 8.21 8.43
C ARG A 486 8.99 6.70 8.39
N ALA A 487 8.57 6.15 7.27
CA ALA A 487 8.62 4.72 7.02
C ALA A 487 10.07 4.25 6.86
N LEU A 488 10.45 3.15 7.53
CA LEU A 488 11.78 2.53 7.48
C LEU A 488 11.78 1.20 6.72
N ALA A 489 10.62 0.57 6.62
CA ALA A 489 10.39 -0.70 5.94
C ALA A 489 8.92 -0.77 5.46
N LEU A 490 8.42 -1.97 5.27
CA LEU A 490 7.02 -2.22 4.95
C LEU A 490 6.12 -1.57 6.00
N SER A 491 5.52 -0.44 5.66
CA SER A 491 4.65 0.33 6.53
C SER A 491 3.24 0.34 5.96
N SER A 492 2.24 0.24 6.83
CA SER A 492 0.83 0.35 6.50
C SER A 492 0.23 1.62 7.08
N SER A 493 -0.95 2.06 6.60
CA SER A 493 -1.69 3.17 7.19
C SER A 493 -2.06 2.89 8.64
N HIS A 494 -2.43 1.65 8.96
CA HIS A 494 -2.68 1.16 10.30
C HIS A 494 -1.53 1.48 11.28
N VAL A 495 -0.28 1.06 10.96
CA VAL A 495 0.90 1.31 11.82
C VAL A 495 1.13 2.82 12.02
N VAL A 496 0.96 3.63 10.98
CA VAL A 496 1.13 5.09 11.08
C VAL A 496 0.10 5.69 12.02
N LEU A 497 -1.17 5.29 11.92
CA LEU A 497 -2.25 5.87 12.71
C LEU A 497 -2.21 5.37 14.16
N GLU A 498 -2.06 4.06 14.39
CA GLU A 498 -1.97 3.49 15.74
C GLU A 498 -0.78 4.07 16.52
N ASP A 499 0.42 4.07 15.92
CA ASP A 499 1.62 4.62 16.55
C ASP A 499 1.51 6.14 16.80
N THR A 500 0.86 6.89 15.89
CA THR A 500 0.60 8.32 16.10
C THR A 500 -0.34 8.53 17.29
N GLY A 501 -1.42 7.76 17.39
CA GLY A 501 -2.33 7.78 18.52
C GLY A 501 -1.60 7.46 19.83
N LEU A 502 -0.83 6.37 19.85
CA LEU A 502 -0.07 5.92 21.02
C LEU A 502 0.93 6.98 21.51
N LEU A 503 1.70 7.60 20.60
CA LEU A 503 2.67 8.62 20.98
C LEU A 503 1.99 9.90 21.44
N LEU A 504 0.91 10.32 20.78
CA LEU A 504 0.12 11.47 21.20
C LEU A 504 -0.45 11.24 22.60
N GLY A 505 -1.05 10.08 22.84
CA GLY A 505 -1.57 9.70 24.16
C GLY A 505 -0.48 9.70 25.22
N ARG A 506 0.70 9.16 24.92
CA ARG A 506 1.83 9.16 25.84
C ARG A 506 2.35 10.56 26.15
N ALA A 507 2.50 11.41 25.15
CA ALA A 507 2.93 12.81 25.35
C ALA A 507 1.92 13.59 26.23
N LEU A 508 0.63 13.39 25.99
CA LEU A 508 -0.44 13.95 26.81
C LEU A 508 -0.39 13.44 28.26
N LEU A 509 -0.20 12.13 28.46
CA LEU A 509 -0.09 11.55 29.80
C LEU A 509 1.10 12.15 30.59
N GLU A 510 2.27 12.31 29.99
CA GLU A 510 3.45 12.89 30.64
C GLU A 510 3.20 14.35 31.11
N ILE A 511 2.50 15.15 30.31
CA ILE A 511 2.10 16.50 30.69
C ILE A 511 1.05 16.47 31.82
N LEU A 512 0.06 15.58 31.69
CA LEU A 512 -1.01 15.45 32.69
C LEU A 512 -0.45 15.06 34.06
N MET A 513 0.47 14.11 34.11
CA MET A 513 1.13 13.70 35.37
C MET A 513 1.85 14.85 36.06
N LEU A 514 2.61 15.66 35.31
CA LEU A 514 3.28 16.84 35.86
C LEU A 514 2.28 17.90 36.34
N ARG A 515 1.22 18.16 35.56
CA ARG A 515 0.18 19.12 35.96
C ARG A 515 -0.60 18.65 37.19
N MET A 516 -0.88 17.36 37.28
CA MET A 516 -1.53 16.77 38.43
C MET A 516 -0.77 17.07 39.72
N GLU A 517 0.54 16.90 39.72
CA GLU A 517 1.41 17.17 40.88
C GLU A 517 1.57 18.66 41.19
N GLU A 518 1.78 19.48 40.16
CA GLU A 518 2.18 20.89 40.34
C GLU A 518 1.00 21.86 40.42
N THR A 519 -0.07 21.62 39.66
CA THR A 519 -1.20 22.56 39.54
C THR A 519 -2.56 21.96 39.87
N GLY A 520 -2.69 20.64 39.77
CA GLY A 520 -3.96 19.93 39.75
C GLY A 520 -4.67 20.06 38.40
N VAL A 521 -5.36 19.01 37.99
CA VAL A 521 -6.14 18.91 36.74
C VAL A 521 -7.46 18.20 36.97
N ASN A 522 -8.41 18.37 36.06
CA ASN A 522 -9.68 17.64 36.11
C ASN A 522 -9.46 16.13 35.93
N GLY A 523 -8.62 15.71 34.99
CA GLY A 523 -8.32 14.30 34.71
C GLY A 523 -9.43 13.56 33.96
N ALA A 524 -10.58 14.20 33.78
CA ALA A 524 -11.68 13.75 32.95
C ALA A 524 -12.36 14.94 32.28
N GLY A 525 -12.96 14.70 31.11
CA GLY A 525 -13.63 15.75 30.35
C GLY A 525 -14.63 15.18 29.34
N SER A 526 -15.49 16.06 28.84
CA SER A 526 -16.57 15.74 27.91
C SER A 526 -16.69 16.80 26.82
N SER A 527 -17.17 16.42 25.65
CA SER A 527 -17.54 17.38 24.60
C SER A 527 -18.90 18.04 24.86
N ILE A 528 -19.66 17.55 25.83
CA ILE A 528 -20.96 18.12 26.22
C ILE A 528 -20.69 19.36 27.08
N ARG A 529 -21.08 20.55 26.60
CA ARG A 529 -20.89 21.84 27.28
C ARG A 529 -22.19 22.42 27.80
N HIS A 530 -23.29 22.14 27.12
CA HIS A 530 -24.62 22.61 27.44
C HIS A 530 -25.65 21.46 27.51
N PRO A 531 -26.76 21.59 28.26
CA PRO A 531 -27.79 20.57 28.29
C PRO A 531 -28.34 20.19 26.90
N ASP A 532 -28.40 21.15 25.99
CA ASP A 532 -28.91 20.93 24.61
C ASP A 532 -27.99 20.04 23.80
N ASP A 533 -26.69 19.97 24.11
CA ASP A 533 -25.74 19.05 23.44
C ASP A 533 -26.16 17.58 23.63
N LEU A 534 -26.95 17.26 24.67
CA LEU A 534 -27.47 15.91 24.86
C LEU A 534 -28.55 15.54 23.86
N THR A 535 -29.16 16.51 23.18
CA THR A 535 -30.19 16.28 22.15
C THR A 535 -29.67 16.58 20.76
N ASP A 536 -28.87 17.62 20.62
CA ASP A 536 -28.55 18.22 19.33
C ASP A 536 -27.20 17.78 18.77
N SER A 537 -26.25 17.33 19.63
CA SER A 537 -24.95 16.89 19.14
C SER A 537 -25.01 15.48 18.52
N PRO A 538 -24.61 15.33 17.24
CA PRO A 538 -24.59 14.04 16.56
C PRO A 538 -23.45 13.12 17.04
N VAL A 539 -22.44 13.68 17.73
CA VAL A 539 -21.29 12.95 18.29
C VAL A 539 -21.00 13.49 19.69
N ARG A 540 -20.82 12.61 20.65
CA ARG A 540 -20.48 12.98 22.03
C ARG A 540 -19.29 12.16 22.49
N VAL A 541 -18.26 12.84 23.02
CA VAL A 541 -17.00 12.21 23.43
C VAL A 541 -16.75 12.47 24.90
N GLY A 542 -16.39 11.42 25.62
CA GLY A 542 -15.94 11.48 27.01
C GLY A 542 -14.56 10.85 27.16
N VAL A 543 -13.68 11.51 27.91
CA VAL A 543 -12.33 11.05 28.25
C VAL A 543 -12.16 10.99 29.75
N SER A 544 -11.58 9.92 30.28
CA SER A 544 -11.23 9.81 31.71
C SER A 544 -9.91 9.07 31.87
N VAL A 545 -8.91 9.71 32.47
CA VAL A 545 -7.57 9.15 32.68
C VAL A 545 -7.56 8.40 34.02
N GLU A 546 -7.67 7.07 33.96
CA GLU A 546 -7.79 6.21 35.15
C GLU A 546 -6.73 5.12 35.26
N GLY A 547 -5.68 5.17 34.43
CA GLY A 547 -4.62 4.16 34.42
C GLY A 547 -5.01 2.87 33.68
N ARG A 548 -6.04 2.90 32.84
CA ARG A 548 -6.50 1.75 32.05
C ARG A 548 -6.88 2.17 30.65
N LYS A 549 -6.47 1.39 29.67
CA LYS A 549 -6.94 1.51 28.29
C LYS A 549 -8.39 1.01 28.18
N PHE A 550 -9.26 1.83 27.63
CA PHE A 550 -10.61 1.43 27.22
C PHE A 550 -11.08 2.34 26.08
N LEU A 551 -11.51 1.77 24.99
CA LEU A 551 -12.15 2.47 23.88
C LEU A 551 -13.53 1.85 23.63
N SER A 552 -14.54 2.67 23.41
CA SER A 552 -15.85 2.19 22.97
C SER A 552 -16.59 3.24 22.14
N ILE A 553 -16.96 2.88 20.92
CA ILE A 553 -17.90 3.64 20.08
C ILE A 553 -19.27 2.98 20.23
N VAL A 554 -20.27 3.74 20.70
CA VAL A 554 -21.57 3.23 21.08
C VAL A 554 -22.66 3.87 20.23
N PRO A 555 -23.34 3.11 19.36
CA PRO A 555 -24.54 3.59 18.69
C PRO A 555 -25.72 3.57 19.68
N LEU A 556 -26.28 4.74 20.01
CA LEU A 556 -27.32 4.81 21.06
C LEU A 556 -28.68 4.32 20.55
N ASN A 557 -29.02 4.60 19.30
CA ASN A 557 -30.33 4.28 18.71
C ASN A 557 -30.22 3.24 17.58
N ASP A 558 -29.07 2.55 17.45
CA ASP A 558 -28.86 1.55 16.41
C ASP A 558 -28.08 0.33 16.97
N ARG A 559 -27.90 -0.70 16.16
CA ARG A 559 -27.20 -1.93 16.52
C ARG A 559 -25.69 -1.81 16.26
N ARG A 560 -24.88 -2.47 17.09
CA ARG A 560 -23.42 -2.55 16.88
C ARG A 560 -23.05 -3.13 15.51
N GLU A 561 -23.81 -4.10 15.01
CA GLU A 561 -23.59 -4.67 13.68
C GLU A 561 -23.73 -3.62 12.57
N HIS A 562 -24.69 -2.71 12.68
CA HIS A 562 -24.85 -1.62 11.71
C HIS A 562 -23.71 -0.59 11.81
N LEU A 563 -23.29 -0.26 13.05
CA LEU A 563 -22.13 0.60 13.29
C LEU A 563 -20.89 0.01 12.58
N ARG A 564 -20.62 -1.28 12.81
CA ARG A 564 -19.50 -1.98 12.19
C ARG A 564 -19.53 -1.88 10.66
N LYS A 565 -20.66 -2.27 10.04
CA LYS A 565 -20.77 -2.37 8.57
C LYS A 565 -20.88 -1.02 7.85
N ARG A 566 -21.36 0.01 8.51
CA ARG A 566 -21.71 1.29 7.87
C ARG A 566 -20.77 2.43 8.26
N PHE A 567 -19.97 2.25 9.30
CA PHE A 567 -19.13 3.31 9.84
C PHE A 567 -17.69 2.86 10.13
N LEU A 568 -17.47 1.70 10.76
CA LEU A 568 -16.14 1.31 11.22
C LEU A 568 -15.36 0.47 10.21
N VAL A 569 -16.00 -0.43 9.47
CA VAL A 569 -15.28 -1.43 8.67
C VAL A 569 -15.56 -1.28 7.19
N GLY A 570 -14.48 -1.26 6.39
CA GLY A 570 -14.58 -1.21 4.94
C GLY A 570 -14.99 0.14 4.39
N GLN A 571 -14.92 1.21 5.18
CA GLN A 571 -15.26 2.57 4.76
C GLN A 571 -14.00 3.39 4.47
N ASP A 572 -13.98 4.11 3.36
CA ASP A 572 -12.98 5.14 3.08
C ASP A 572 -13.46 6.49 3.61
N VAL A 573 -12.57 7.24 4.26
CA VAL A 573 -12.82 8.55 4.86
C VAL A 573 -11.82 9.56 4.31
N LEU A 574 -12.27 10.77 3.99
CA LEU A 574 -11.41 11.90 3.61
C LEU A 574 -10.30 11.50 2.60
N HIS A 575 -10.70 11.09 1.40
CA HIS A 575 -9.79 10.73 0.32
C HIS A 575 -9.00 9.43 0.53
N GLY A 576 -9.51 8.51 1.32
CA GLY A 576 -9.07 7.12 1.35
C GLY A 576 -8.33 6.68 2.60
N ILE A 577 -8.37 7.44 3.70
CA ILE A 577 -8.02 6.91 5.02
C ILE A 577 -9.06 5.84 5.38
N ARG A 578 -8.60 4.72 5.92
CA ARG A 578 -9.51 3.66 6.34
C ARG A 578 -10.16 4.01 7.68
N SER A 579 -11.46 3.75 7.78
CA SER A 579 -12.20 4.01 9.01
C SER A 579 -11.69 3.14 10.18
N GLU A 580 -11.32 1.91 9.92
CA GLU A 580 -10.68 1.01 10.87
C GLU A 580 -9.36 1.57 11.40
N ASP A 581 -8.50 2.17 10.55
CA ASP A 581 -7.24 2.79 10.99
C ASP A 581 -7.48 4.00 11.91
N LEU A 582 -8.60 4.73 11.73
CA LEU A 582 -8.99 5.82 12.62
C LEU A 582 -9.46 5.29 13.99
N ASP A 583 -10.10 4.13 14.04
CA ASP A 583 -10.42 3.42 15.29
C ASP A 583 -9.13 3.02 16.01
N ASP A 584 -8.14 2.48 15.30
CA ASP A 584 -6.82 2.13 15.83
C ASP A 584 -6.04 3.34 16.35
N PHE A 585 -6.14 4.50 15.66
CA PHE A 585 -5.60 5.75 16.21
C PHE A 585 -6.21 6.08 17.59
N LEU A 586 -7.52 5.95 17.73
CA LEU A 586 -8.20 6.20 19.02
C LEU A 586 -7.82 5.16 20.06
N ASP A 587 -7.65 3.92 19.66
CA ASP A 587 -7.22 2.82 20.53
C ASP A 587 -5.78 3.04 21.02
N GLY A 588 -4.87 3.41 20.09
CA GLY A 588 -3.51 3.82 20.41
C GLY A 588 -3.48 5.03 21.37
N LEU A 589 -4.30 6.05 21.12
CA LEU A 589 -4.42 7.24 21.98
C LEU A 589 -4.89 6.86 23.39
N ALA A 590 -5.94 6.06 23.51
CA ALA A 590 -6.45 5.58 24.78
C ALA A 590 -5.40 4.77 25.54
N GLY A 591 -4.64 3.91 24.83
CA GLY A 591 -3.52 3.13 25.36
C GLY A 591 -2.37 4.00 25.86
N GLY A 592 -1.89 4.93 25.04
CA GLY A 592 -0.80 5.83 25.37
C GLY A 592 -1.13 6.75 26.54
N MET A 593 -2.37 7.19 26.64
CA MET A 593 -2.90 8.06 27.69
C MET A 593 -3.32 7.30 28.95
N ALA A 594 -3.38 5.96 28.90
CA ALA A 594 -3.95 5.11 29.94
C ALA A 594 -5.37 5.58 30.34
N ALA A 595 -6.19 5.88 29.33
CA ALA A 595 -7.50 6.52 29.49
C ALA A 595 -8.64 5.63 29.00
N SER A 596 -9.82 5.89 29.55
CA SER A 596 -11.10 5.46 28.99
C SER A 596 -11.59 6.53 28.03
N LEU A 597 -11.84 6.14 26.78
CA LEU A 597 -12.40 6.97 25.73
C LEU A 597 -13.74 6.36 25.29
N VAL A 598 -14.82 7.12 25.43
CA VAL A 598 -16.15 6.69 25.03
C VAL A 598 -16.76 7.68 24.06
N ILE A 599 -17.25 7.17 22.95
CA ILE A 599 -17.88 7.95 21.89
C ILE A 599 -19.32 7.47 21.74
N HIS A 600 -20.27 8.35 21.93
CA HIS A 600 -21.68 8.08 21.70
C HIS A 600 -22.11 8.67 20.36
N LEU A 601 -22.72 7.83 19.55
CA LEU A 601 -23.36 8.19 18.29
C LEU A 601 -24.88 8.02 18.46
N PRO A 602 -25.66 9.10 18.65
CA PRO A 602 -27.12 9.00 18.70
C PRO A 602 -27.69 8.32 17.46
N GLU A 603 -27.18 8.69 16.28
CA GLU A 603 -27.41 8.03 15.01
C GLU A 603 -26.04 7.74 14.39
N ILE A 604 -25.94 6.69 13.56
CA ILE A 604 -24.70 6.38 12.84
C ILE A 604 -24.57 7.37 11.69
N PRO A 605 -23.58 8.29 11.74
CA PRO A 605 -23.40 9.28 10.69
C PRO A 605 -22.73 8.65 9.45
N ASP A 606 -22.69 9.40 8.37
CA ASP A 606 -21.78 9.12 7.26
C ASP A 606 -20.32 9.22 7.73
N PRO A 607 -19.42 8.31 7.35
CA PRO A 607 -18.02 8.30 7.81
C PRO A 607 -17.27 9.61 7.56
N ASP A 608 -17.43 10.24 6.38
CA ASP A 608 -16.78 11.51 6.04
C ASP A 608 -17.21 12.69 6.92
N THR A 609 -18.40 12.61 7.50
CA THR A 609 -18.92 13.61 8.44
C THR A 609 -18.65 13.23 9.90
N GLY A 610 -18.76 11.94 10.21
CA GLY A 610 -18.67 11.43 11.57
C GLY A 610 -17.28 11.51 12.16
N TRP A 611 -16.26 11.11 11.41
CA TRP A 611 -14.88 11.12 11.88
C TRP A 611 -14.34 12.53 12.18
N PRO A 612 -14.51 13.55 11.32
CA PRO A 612 -14.15 14.92 11.67
C PRO A 612 -14.83 15.42 12.95
N LEU A 613 -16.11 15.07 13.16
CA LEU A 613 -16.82 15.42 14.37
C LEU A 613 -16.28 14.68 15.61
N ILE A 614 -15.90 13.40 15.48
CA ILE A 614 -15.26 12.64 16.56
C ILE A 614 -13.96 13.31 16.99
N PHE A 615 -13.05 13.62 16.05
CA PHE A 615 -11.78 14.25 16.36
C PHE A 615 -11.94 15.63 16.98
N ARG A 616 -12.85 16.45 16.47
CA ARG A 616 -13.17 17.76 17.03
C ARG A 616 -13.71 17.65 18.46
N ASN A 617 -14.70 16.77 18.68
CA ASN A 617 -15.29 16.56 19.99
C ASN A 617 -14.29 15.93 20.99
N LEU A 618 -13.37 15.11 20.51
CA LEU A 618 -12.25 14.60 21.30
C LEU A 618 -11.34 15.75 21.77
N GLY A 619 -11.03 16.70 20.89
CA GLY A 619 -10.31 17.92 21.26
C GLY A 619 -11.00 18.69 22.39
N MET A 620 -12.32 18.90 22.30
CA MET A 620 -13.11 19.54 23.36
C MET A 620 -13.05 18.76 24.69
N ALA A 621 -13.17 17.43 24.66
CA ALA A 621 -13.06 16.61 25.85
C ALA A 621 -11.67 16.65 26.48
N LEU A 622 -10.61 16.64 25.66
CA LEU A 622 -9.24 16.80 26.10
C LEU A 622 -8.99 18.18 26.74
N GLN A 623 -9.53 19.26 26.18
CA GLN A 623 -9.43 20.60 26.76
C GLN A 623 -9.92 20.60 28.21
N GLU A 624 -11.07 20.00 28.48
CA GLU A 624 -11.62 19.90 29.83
C GLU A 624 -10.80 18.96 30.73
N THR A 625 -10.32 17.83 30.18
CA THR A 625 -9.46 16.88 30.90
C THR A 625 -8.20 17.57 31.44
N PHE A 626 -7.59 18.45 30.64
CA PHE A 626 -6.36 19.19 30.98
C PHE A 626 -6.61 20.52 31.68
N ALA A 627 -7.87 20.90 31.93
CA ALA A 627 -8.18 22.12 32.64
C ALA A 627 -7.59 22.11 34.05
N ILE A 628 -6.94 23.21 34.42
CA ILE A 628 -6.33 23.36 35.74
C ILE A 628 -7.41 23.35 36.82
N ASN A 629 -7.20 22.52 37.83
CA ASN A 629 -8.10 22.40 39.00
C ASN A 629 -7.28 22.38 40.30
N PRO A 630 -7.02 23.53 40.90
CA PRO A 630 -6.16 23.63 42.07
C PRO A 630 -6.66 22.82 43.28
N ALA A 631 -7.97 22.57 43.36
CA ALA A 631 -8.56 21.73 44.42
C ALA A 631 -8.12 20.26 44.30
N ARG A 632 -7.59 19.85 43.14
CA ARG A 632 -7.13 18.48 42.90
C ARG A 632 -5.60 18.36 42.84
N LYS A 633 -4.86 19.40 43.25
CA LYS A 633 -3.38 19.36 43.27
C LYS A 633 -2.89 18.19 44.13
N GLY A 634 -1.99 17.37 43.54
CA GLY A 634 -1.42 16.17 44.16
C GLY A 634 -2.38 14.99 44.28
N MET A 635 -3.60 15.10 43.71
CA MET A 635 -4.56 14.02 43.71
C MET A 635 -4.54 13.27 42.38
N PRO A 636 -4.74 11.92 42.36
CA PRO A 636 -4.84 11.17 41.14
C PRO A 636 -6.03 11.66 40.29
N PRO A 637 -5.95 11.54 38.96
CA PRO A 637 -6.99 12.07 38.06
C PRO A 637 -8.33 11.35 38.21
N GLY A 638 -8.35 10.08 38.68
CA GLY A 638 -9.54 9.29 38.94
C GLY A 638 -9.46 8.55 40.28
N VAL A 639 -10.61 8.15 40.82
CA VAL A 639 -10.73 7.46 42.15
C VAL A 639 -9.99 6.12 42.18
N LYS A 640 -9.84 5.48 41.02
CA LYS A 640 -9.20 4.16 40.88
C LYS A 640 -7.84 4.25 40.14
N ALA A 641 -7.36 5.45 39.87
CA ALA A 641 -6.18 5.63 39.03
C ALA A 641 -4.92 5.10 39.73
N THR A 642 -4.39 4.02 39.19
CA THR A 642 -3.04 3.53 39.46
C THR A 642 -2.20 3.93 38.23
N LEU A 643 -1.70 5.16 38.22
CA LEU A 643 -0.85 5.70 37.15
C LEU A 643 0.65 5.40 37.38
N LEU A 644 0.97 4.25 37.92
CA LEU A 644 2.37 3.83 38.18
C LEU A 644 2.92 2.99 37.07
#